data_4aed89c6083a0bd792095f207701f3f1
#
_entry.id   4aed89c6083a0bd792095f207701f3f1
#
_cell.length_a   1.000
_cell.length_b   1.000
_cell.length_c   1.000
_cell.angle_alpha   90.00
_cell.angle_beta   90.00
_cell.angle_gamma   90.00
#
_symmetry.space_group_name_H-M   'P 1'
#
loop_
_entity.id
_entity.type
_entity.pdbx_description
1 polymer ?
#
loop_
_entity_poly.entity_id
_entity_poly.type
_entity_poly.pdbx_seq_one_letter_code
_entity_poly.pdbx_strand_id
1 'polypeptide(L)'
;MSEEKKDYSCTLNLPKTDFPMRGNLPTKEPETLKAVFENGLYEKILKKNEGHKHFVLHDGPPYANGEIHAGHALNKILKDTIVRYKAMKGFYAPFIPGYDTHGMPTEKKAIEKLGLDRSKIPVTKFRDTCREFTTNYKDIQTEGFKRLGVLGDWAHPYITYDHATEARQIGVFGDMYKKGYIYKGLKPVYWCTDCETALAEAEIEYKDVTGESIYVKFPVEDSKGLFDKKDTYVVIWTTTPWTLPGNMGITIGADYEYSMVELKENKEDSKLERLIIATELVEKVMKLAEVEDYKTVQTFKGSELEGVLCKHPFLDRMSRVVLGSETTVNVTLDEGTGAVHTAPAYGKEDYLQGLKDKLGMVVAVDDKGKQTAEAGEFAGQFYAKSNKTITAWLDENGYLLKAVKIEHSYPHCWRCKKPIIFRATPQWFASVDGFRDDVLKAIKTVTWHPDWGEDRMSEMIKGRNDWCISRQRTWGVPLPIFYCKDCGEPYVTEESIKKIQDVVRTEGTNAWWAKEAKDLVPEGAKCPKCGCTEFKKETDIMDVWFDSGSTHQSVLVERGLDYPADLYLEGNDQYRGWFQSSLLTSVAVNGIAPYKEVLCCGFVVDGQGRKMSKSLGNGVSPIDVSNKFGADILRLWALSSDYSMDVNLSDDILKGISDVYRKIRNTARYILGNTYDYDPEKPVAYEDLQEIDKWALTRLNKLIKDCTKDYDTYSFGNCYHDVNQFCVVDMSSFYLDIIKDRLYTEKADSVARRAAQTTMYYILDALVKILTPMISFTAEEIWSAMNHTEKENVESPMLADYPVSNDEWDNKEIAEKWEKIIKVKNIVAKDLELARAEKTIGNSLDAKVTIYAEGEEYKFLKENEELIKLVLIVSGLEIQENNRKQEEKLGVKVEHATGEKCERCWMYNDHLEDGLCPRCKEVLEK
;
A
#
# COMPACT_ATOMS: atom_id res chain seq x y z
N MET A 1 75.68 16.75 2.79
CA MET A 1 74.59 17.52 3.43
C MET A 1 73.34 17.10 2.71
N SER A 2 72.45 16.38 3.37
CA SER A 2 71.12 16.08 2.80
C SER A 2 70.42 17.40 2.71
N GLU A 3 70.09 17.83 1.48
CA GLU A 3 69.19 18.95 1.26
C GLU A 3 67.87 18.60 1.96
N GLU A 4 67.44 19.42 2.93
CA GLU A 4 66.15 19.34 3.54
C GLU A 4 65.13 19.50 2.40
N LYS A 5 64.38 18.47 2.07
CA LYS A 5 63.28 18.54 1.11
C LYS A 5 62.29 19.59 1.60
N LYS A 6 62.06 20.62 0.79
CA LYS A 6 61.08 21.66 1.09
C LYS A 6 59.68 21.02 1.11
N ASP A 7 58.95 21.15 2.21
CA ASP A 7 57.56 20.71 2.28
C ASP A 7 56.64 21.78 1.66
N TYR A 8 56.08 21.47 0.48
CA TYR A 8 55.13 22.33 -0.23
C TYR A 8 53.65 22.07 0.13
N SER A 9 53.36 21.20 1.10
CA SER A 9 51.97 20.85 1.48
C SER A 9 51.17 22.09 1.98
N CYS A 10 51.84 23.05 2.66
CA CYS A 10 51.19 24.27 3.11
C CYS A 10 50.78 25.22 1.98
N THR A 11 51.22 24.98 0.75
CA THR A 11 50.89 25.81 -0.43
C THR A 11 49.72 25.23 -1.22
N LEU A 12 49.19 24.09 -0.81
CA LEU A 12 48.07 23.43 -1.48
C LEU A 12 46.74 23.89 -0.90
N ASN A 13 45.73 24.06 -1.78
CA ASN A 13 44.35 24.34 -1.38
C ASN A 13 43.65 23.03 -0.99
N LEU A 14 44.03 22.48 0.15
CA LEU A 14 43.42 21.22 0.63
C LEU A 14 41.98 21.42 1.10
N PRO A 15 41.11 20.40 0.94
CA PRO A 15 39.73 20.50 1.36
C PRO A 15 39.56 20.82 2.86
N LYS A 16 38.59 21.69 3.19
CA LYS A 16 38.24 22.06 4.55
C LYS A 16 36.73 22.01 4.73
N THR A 17 36.25 21.27 5.72
CA THR A 17 34.83 21.25 6.04
C THR A 17 34.57 20.74 7.44
N ASP A 18 33.62 21.33 8.13
CA ASP A 18 33.09 20.85 9.40
C ASP A 18 32.04 19.76 9.22
N PHE A 19 31.60 19.50 7.97
CA PHE A 19 30.66 18.42 7.65
C PHE A 19 31.31 17.06 7.97
N PRO A 20 30.77 16.30 8.94
CA PRO A 20 31.44 15.12 9.47
C PRO A 20 31.47 13.97 8.46
N MET A 21 32.51 13.16 8.52
CA MET A 21 32.69 12.00 7.66
C MET A 21 31.61 10.95 7.90
N ARG A 22 31.21 10.75 9.17
CA ARG A 22 30.14 9.79 9.53
C ARG A 22 28.83 10.54 9.78
N GLY A 23 27.73 10.04 9.21
CA GLY A 23 26.39 10.63 9.37
C GLY A 23 25.88 10.58 10.81
N ASN A 24 26.21 9.51 11.56
CA ASN A 24 25.69 9.26 12.92
C ASN A 24 24.15 9.47 13.00
N LEU A 25 23.44 9.03 11.98
CA LEU A 25 22.02 9.29 11.78
C LEU A 25 21.16 9.01 13.03
N PRO A 26 21.32 7.86 13.72
CA PRO A 26 20.51 7.58 14.91
C PRO A 26 20.57 8.65 16.00
N THR A 27 21.69 9.38 16.09
CA THR A 27 21.91 10.44 17.08
C THR A 27 21.53 11.82 16.55
N LYS A 28 21.91 12.14 15.31
CA LYS A 28 21.72 13.47 14.73
C LYS A 28 20.30 13.73 14.23
N GLU A 29 19.64 12.73 13.66
CA GLU A 29 18.27 12.90 13.17
C GLU A 29 17.29 13.41 14.23
N PRO A 30 17.28 12.92 15.48
CA PRO A 30 16.43 13.49 16.53
C PRO A 30 16.70 14.96 16.82
N GLU A 31 17.95 15.42 16.72
CA GLU A 31 18.31 16.83 16.92
C GLU A 31 17.80 17.69 15.77
N THR A 32 18.02 17.25 14.53
CA THR A 32 17.49 17.90 13.32
C THR A 32 15.95 17.92 13.34
N LEU A 33 15.31 16.82 13.70
CA LEU A 33 13.86 16.73 13.81
C LEU A 33 13.30 17.76 14.79
N LYS A 34 13.92 17.87 15.97
CA LYS A 34 13.53 18.85 16.97
C LYS A 34 13.62 20.27 16.42
N ALA A 35 14.73 20.62 15.76
CA ALA A 35 14.91 21.93 15.16
C ALA A 35 13.87 22.22 14.06
N VAL A 36 13.57 21.27 13.20
CA VAL A 36 12.56 21.37 12.13
C VAL A 36 11.17 21.71 12.70
N PHE A 37 10.75 21.03 13.79
CA PHE A 37 9.45 21.29 14.40
C PHE A 37 9.44 22.58 15.24
N GLU A 38 10.47 22.86 16.01
CA GLU A 38 10.57 24.10 16.81
C GLU A 38 10.58 25.35 15.93
N ASN A 39 11.17 25.26 14.74
CA ASN A 39 11.22 26.36 13.77
C ASN A 39 9.93 26.52 12.94
N GLY A 40 8.96 25.63 13.06
CA GLY A 40 7.70 25.67 12.30
C GLY A 40 7.92 25.55 10.80
N LEU A 41 8.78 24.62 10.36
CA LEU A 41 9.13 24.46 8.94
C LEU A 41 7.91 24.15 8.07
N TYR A 42 7.00 23.32 8.56
CA TYR A 42 5.78 22.95 7.82
C TYR A 42 4.92 24.18 7.49
N GLU A 43 4.68 25.04 8.47
CA GLU A 43 3.89 26.27 8.31
C GLU A 43 4.59 27.26 7.35
N LYS A 44 5.92 27.34 7.40
CA LYS A 44 6.70 28.19 6.48
C LYS A 44 6.61 27.70 5.03
N ILE A 45 6.62 26.38 4.81
CA ILE A 45 6.46 25.78 3.48
C ILE A 45 5.08 26.12 2.93
N LEU A 46 4.02 25.95 3.72
CA LEU A 46 2.66 26.29 3.32
C LEU A 46 2.52 27.78 3.01
N LYS A 47 3.09 28.64 3.86
CA LYS A 47 3.07 30.10 3.65
C LYS A 47 3.84 30.52 2.40
N LYS A 48 4.98 29.88 2.10
CA LYS A 48 5.73 30.12 0.86
C LYS A 48 4.88 29.90 -0.38
N ASN A 49 4.07 28.85 -0.37
CA ASN A 49 3.27 28.42 -1.50
C ASN A 49 1.79 28.87 -1.43
N GLU A 50 1.46 29.75 -0.48
CA GLU A 50 0.10 30.30 -0.35
C GLU A 50 -0.35 31.01 -1.64
N GLY A 51 -1.54 30.68 -2.15
CA GLY A 51 -2.09 31.21 -3.38
C GLY A 51 -1.55 30.56 -4.68
N HIS A 52 -0.66 29.58 -4.56
CA HIS A 52 -0.23 28.78 -5.70
C HIS A 52 -1.21 27.64 -5.99
N LYS A 53 -0.98 26.90 -7.10
CA LYS A 53 -1.77 25.71 -7.43
C LYS A 53 -1.72 24.70 -6.29
N HIS A 54 -2.88 24.18 -5.93
CA HIS A 54 -2.98 23.17 -4.86
C HIS A 54 -2.59 21.79 -5.36
N PHE A 55 -2.12 20.97 -4.42
CA PHE A 55 -1.97 19.53 -4.56
C PHE A 55 -2.38 18.89 -3.22
N VAL A 56 -3.49 18.18 -3.22
CA VAL A 56 -4.03 17.54 -2.02
C VAL A 56 -3.85 16.03 -2.09
N LEU A 57 -2.92 15.52 -1.27
CA LEU A 57 -2.80 14.11 -0.97
C LEU A 57 -3.60 13.85 0.31
N HIS A 58 -4.75 13.17 0.17
CA HIS A 58 -5.55 12.81 1.33
C HIS A 58 -5.00 11.55 1.99
N ASP A 59 -4.76 11.61 3.28
CA ASP A 59 -4.17 10.52 4.04
C ASP A 59 -5.22 9.47 4.42
N GLY A 60 -5.03 8.20 4.04
CA GLY A 60 -5.81 7.09 4.58
C GLY A 60 -5.45 6.86 6.05
N PRO A 61 -6.44 6.83 6.95
CA PRO A 61 -6.18 6.82 8.38
C PRO A 61 -5.79 5.42 8.86
N PRO A 62 -4.58 5.22 9.41
CA PRO A 62 -4.26 3.96 10.06
C PRO A 62 -5.09 3.76 11.33
N TYR A 63 -5.36 2.49 11.69
CA TYR A 63 -6.00 2.18 12.95
C TYR A 63 -5.11 2.55 14.15
N ALA A 64 -5.63 3.42 15.04
CA ALA A 64 -4.94 3.84 16.27
C ALA A 64 -5.06 2.77 17.38
N ASN A 65 -4.48 1.57 17.15
CA ASN A 65 -4.62 0.42 18.04
C ASN A 65 -3.34 -0.39 18.23
N GLY A 66 -2.19 0.16 17.87
CA GLY A 66 -0.87 -0.45 17.99
C GLY A 66 0.23 0.49 17.50
N GLU A 67 1.47 0.09 17.71
CA GLU A 67 2.65 0.79 17.17
C GLU A 67 2.71 0.72 15.65
N ILE A 68 3.48 1.61 15.04
CA ILE A 68 3.72 1.57 13.59
C ILE A 68 4.53 0.33 13.20
N HIS A 69 4.27 -0.20 12.01
CA HIS A 69 5.00 -1.33 11.43
C HIS A 69 5.62 -0.94 10.08
N ALA A 70 6.42 -1.82 9.51
CA ALA A 70 7.15 -1.55 8.26
C ALA A 70 6.24 -1.12 7.09
N GLY A 71 5.02 -1.66 6.98
CA GLY A 71 4.05 -1.21 5.98
C GLY A 71 3.59 0.23 6.19
N HIS A 72 3.39 0.66 7.45
CA HIS A 72 3.12 2.07 7.76
C HIS A 72 4.30 2.97 7.37
N ALA A 73 5.54 2.51 7.61
CA ALA A 73 6.73 3.27 7.25
C ALA A 73 6.83 3.45 5.74
N LEU A 74 6.68 2.37 4.95
CA LEU A 74 6.66 2.44 3.49
C LEU A 74 5.63 3.46 3.00
N ASN A 75 4.38 3.31 3.43
CA ASN A 75 3.28 4.16 3.03
C ASN A 75 3.52 5.65 3.36
N LYS A 76 3.89 5.97 4.59
CA LYS A 76 4.09 7.37 5.02
C LYS A 76 5.32 8.00 4.40
N ILE A 77 6.39 7.25 4.16
CA ILE A 77 7.58 7.75 3.48
C ILE A 77 7.27 8.10 2.02
N LEU A 78 6.51 7.24 1.31
CA LEU A 78 6.08 7.53 -0.06
C LEU A 78 5.24 8.81 -0.13
N LYS A 79 4.26 8.95 0.78
CA LYS A 79 3.42 10.16 0.88
C LYS A 79 4.24 11.41 1.15
N ASP A 80 5.13 11.37 2.14
CA ASP A 80 6.00 12.48 2.50
C ASP A 80 6.93 12.89 1.35
N THR A 81 7.46 11.91 0.63
CA THR A 81 8.29 12.14 -0.56
C THR A 81 7.53 12.91 -1.63
N ILE A 82 6.28 12.51 -1.92
CA ILE A 82 5.43 13.19 -2.90
C ILE A 82 5.10 14.61 -2.45
N VAL A 83 4.65 14.77 -1.21
CA VAL A 83 4.25 16.08 -0.66
C VAL A 83 5.45 17.05 -0.65
N ARG A 84 6.63 16.60 -0.22
CA ARG A 84 7.85 17.41 -0.25
C ARG A 84 8.21 17.84 -1.67
N TYR A 85 8.24 16.89 -2.60
CA TYR A 85 8.53 17.19 -4.00
C TYR A 85 7.53 18.21 -4.59
N LYS A 86 6.23 17.99 -4.40
CA LYS A 86 5.20 18.92 -4.89
C LYS A 86 5.34 20.30 -4.25
N ALA A 87 5.63 20.38 -2.95
CA ALA A 87 5.87 21.65 -2.27
C ALA A 87 7.09 22.39 -2.83
N MET A 88 8.20 21.69 -3.08
CA MET A 88 9.41 22.27 -3.70
C MET A 88 9.17 22.68 -5.17
N LYS A 89 8.21 22.04 -5.87
CA LYS A 89 7.75 22.43 -7.21
C LYS A 89 6.80 23.64 -7.19
N GLY A 90 6.56 24.23 -6.01
CA GLY A 90 5.74 25.43 -5.84
C GLY A 90 4.25 25.15 -5.68
N PHE A 91 3.82 23.91 -5.42
CA PHE A 91 2.42 23.63 -5.09
C PHE A 91 2.11 23.95 -3.62
N TYR A 92 0.94 24.51 -3.38
CA TYR A 92 0.37 24.51 -2.03
C TYR A 92 -0.09 23.08 -1.70
N ALA A 93 0.71 22.36 -0.94
CA ALA A 93 0.55 20.93 -0.70
C ALA A 93 0.34 20.62 0.81
N PRO A 94 -0.84 20.90 1.38
CA PRO A 94 -1.12 20.58 2.77
C PRO A 94 -1.24 19.07 2.95
N PHE A 95 -0.62 18.54 4.00
CA PHE A 95 -0.74 17.15 4.42
C PHE A 95 -1.32 17.09 5.82
N ILE A 96 -2.53 16.54 5.94
CA ILE A 96 -3.24 16.38 7.21
C ILE A 96 -3.25 14.90 7.57
N PRO A 97 -2.44 14.46 8.55
CA PRO A 97 -2.41 13.07 8.98
C PRO A 97 -3.75 12.63 9.55
N GLY A 98 -4.14 11.38 9.29
CA GLY A 98 -5.39 10.80 9.75
C GLY A 98 -5.22 9.65 10.72
N TYR A 99 -6.26 9.40 11.54
CA TYR A 99 -6.33 8.25 12.45
C TYR A 99 -7.75 7.67 12.47
N ASP A 100 -7.83 6.36 12.17
CA ASP A 100 -9.07 5.60 12.37
C ASP A 100 -9.09 5.00 13.77
N THR A 101 -10.19 5.22 14.50
CA THR A 101 -10.22 4.98 15.94
C THR A 101 -11.34 4.05 16.38
N HIS A 102 -12.40 3.93 15.60
CA HIS A 102 -13.62 3.23 15.95
C HIS A 102 -13.61 1.74 15.58
N GLY A 103 -14.73 1.10 15.90
CA GLY A 103 -15.08 -0.23 15.47
C GLY A 103 -14.41 -1.37 16.22
N MET A 104 -14.68 -2.57 15.72
CA MET A 104 -14.21 -3.83 16.30
C MET A 104 -12.68 -3.92 16.42
N PRO A 105 -11.87 -3.39 15.48
CA PRO A 105 -10.42 -3.47 15.57
C PRO A 105 -9.86 -2.87 16.87
N THR A 106 -10.40 -1.77 17.30
CA THR A 106 -9.98 -1.05 18.51
C THR A 106 -10.65 -1.59 19.74
N GLU A 107 -11.99 -1.75 19.70
CA GLU A 107 -12.80 -2.24 20.81
C GLU A 107 -12.26 -3.56 21.38
N LYS A 108 -11.97 -4.53 20.50
CA LYS A 108 -11.45 -5.83 20.92
C LYS A 108 -10.07 -5.73 21.56
N LYS A 109 -9.15 -4.95 21.00
CA LYS A 109 -7.84 -4.75 21.60
C LYS A 109 -7.89 -4.02 22.94
N ALA A 110 -8.79 -3.03 23.09
CA ALA A 110 -9.02 -2.35 24.37
C ALA A 110 -9.52 -3.35 25.41
N ILE A 111 -10.51 -4.19 25.07
CA ILE A 111 -11.01 -5.25 25.94
C ILE A 111 -9.89 -6.22 26.37
N GLU A 112 -9.13 -6.73 25.40
CA GLU A 112 -8.06 -7.71 25.67
C GLU A 112 -6.95 -7.11 26.55
N LYS A 113 -6.49 -5.90 26.24
CA LYS A 113 -5.36 -5.26 26.94
C LYS A 113 -5.70 -4.75 28.32
N LEU A 114 -6.92 -4.27 28.51
CA LEU A 114 -7.40 -3.68 29.76
C LEU A 114 -8.22 -4.65 30.61
N GLY A 115 -8.47 -5.87 30.15
CA GLY A 115 -9.25 -6.88 30.87
C GLY A 115 -10.72 -6.47 31.08
N LEU A 116 -11.31 -5.75 30.14
CA LEU A 116 -12.65 -5.20 30.27
C LEU A 116 -13.73 -6.25 30.00
N ASP A 117 -14.81 -6.21 30.80
CA ASP A 117 -16.04 -6.93 30.52
C ASP A 117 -17.12 -5.93 30.12
N ARG A 118 -17.43 -5.87 28.80
CA ARG A 118 -18.40 -4.93 28.23
C ARG A 118 -19.78 -5.03 28.88
N SER A 119 -20.18 -6.20 29.36
CA SER A 119 -21.48 -6.44 29.99
C SER A 119 -21.60 -5.82 31.39
N LYS A 120 -20.48 -5.49 32.04
CA LYS A 120 -20.42 -4.99 33.42
C LYS A 120 -20.11 -3.50 33.53
N ILE A 121 -19.80 -2.84 32.41
CA ILE A 121 -19.40 -1.43 32.41
C ILE A 121 -20.49 -0.61 31.73
N PRO A 122 -20.91 0.56 32.27
CA PRO A 122 -21.81 1.48 31.59
C PRO A 122 -21.28 1.88 30.23
N VAL A 123 -22.16 1.93 29.22
CA VAL A 123 -21.81 2.16 27.82
C VAL A 123 -20.93 3.40 27.63
N THR A 124 -21.30 4.52 28.21
CA THR A 124 -20.55 5.78 28.12
C THR A 124 -19.13 5.64 28.66
N LYS A 125 -18.98 5.02 29.84
CA LYS A 125 -17.67 4.78 30.45
C LYS A 125 -16.82 3.82 29.60
N PHE A 126 -17.44 2.79 29.05
CA PHE A 126 -16.74 1.88 28.14
C PHE A 126 -16.21 2.62 26.89
N ARG A 127 -17.03 3.48 26.30
CA ARG A 127 -16.66 4.31 25.15
C ARG A 127 -15.54 5.29 25.50
N ASP A 128 -15.59 5.94 26.66
CA ASP A 128 -14.50 6.83 27.12
C ASP A 128 -13.19 6.06 27.28
N THR A 129 -13.24 4.85 27.84
CA THR A 129 -12.05 3.99 27.97
C THR A 129 -11.48 3.59 26.60
N CYS A 130 -12.33 3.30 25.60
CA CYS A 130 -11.87 3.05 24.22
C CYS A 130 -11.25 4.31 23.61
N ARG A 131 -11.81 5.48 23.85
CA ARG A 131 -11.27 6.78 23.40
C ARG A 131 -9.89 7.03 24.01
N GLU A 132 -9.71 6.86 25.30
CA GLU A 132 -8.40 6.99 25.96
C GLU A 132 -7.37 6.02 25.39
N PHE A 133 -7.79 4.77 25.17
CA PHE A 133 -6.93 3.75 24.57
C PHE A 133 -6.44 4.14 23.17
N THR A 134 -7.34 4.61 22.30
CA THR A 134 -6.97 5.03 20.94
C THR A 134 -6.14 6.30 20.93
N THR A 135 -6.44 7.26 21.80
CA THR A 135 -5.67 8.48 21.95
C THR A 135 -4.20 8.18 22.28
N ASN A 136 -3.96 7.27 23.20
CA ASN A 136 -2.59 6.85 23.53
C ASN A 136 -1.85 6.24 22.32
N TYR A 137 -2.52 5.39 21.52
CA TYR A 137 -1.88 4.81 20.33
C TYR A 137 -1.72 5.82 19.19
N LYS A 138 -2.65 6.75 19.04
CA LYS A 138 -2.49 7.89 18.11
C LYS A 138 -1.21 8.67 18.46
N ASP A 139 -0.98 8.98 19.74
CA ASP A 139 0.23 9.70 20.17
C ASP A 139 1.50 8.91 19.89
N ILE A 140 1.52 7.60 20.19
CA ILE A 140 2.65 6.70 19.86
C ILE A 140 2.92 6.66 18.36
N GLN A 141 1.88 6.56 17.54
CA GLN A 141 2.03 6.54 16.07
C GLN A 141 2.50 7.88 15.55
N THR A 142 1.98 8.99 16.08
CA THR A 142 2.41 10.36 15.74
C THR A 142 3.92 10.52 15.94
N GLU A 143 4.43 10.17 17.11
CA GLU A 143 5.88 10.24 17.38
C GLU A 143 6.67 9.27 16.49
N GLY A 144 6.11 8.10 16.19
CA GLY A 144 6.70 7.17 15.23
C GLY A 144 6.83 7.75 13.81
N PHE A 145 5.78 8.38 13.31
CA PHE A 145 5.80 9.01 11.98
C PHE A 145 6.71 10.24 11.93
N LYS A 146 6.71 11.07 12.96
CA LYS A 146 7.68 12.17 13.09
C LYS A 146 9.10 11.67 13.09
N ARG A 147 9.41 10.56 13.79
CA ARG A 147 10.74 9.94 13.80
C ARG A 147 11.22 9.51 12.42
N LEU A 148 10.30 9.16 11.52
CA LEU A 148 10.60 8.88 10.11
C LEU A 148 10.84 10.13 9.26
N GLY A 149 10.70 11.32 9.83
CA GLY A 149 10.86 12.61 9.14
C GLY A 149 9.61 13.06 8.37
N VAL A 150 8.45 12.46 8.61
CA VAL A 150 7.21 12.84 7.91
C VAL A 150 6.74 14.23 8.34
N LEU A 151 6.63 15.15 7.39
CA LEU A 151 6.06 16.50 7.59
C LEU A 151 4.55 16.48 7.41
N GLY A 152 3.85 17.31 8.18
CA GLY A 152 2.40 17.46 8.11
C GLY A 152 1.85 18.28 9.26
N ASP A 153 0.56 18.55 9.23
CA ASP A 153 -0.16 19.21 10.32
C ASP A 153 -0.40 18.26 11.51
N TRP A 154 0.65 17.97 12.25
CA TRP A 154 0.61 17.11 13.43
C TRP A 154 -0.09 17.76 14.62
N ALA A 155 -0.29 19.08 14.58
CA ALA A 155 -1.03 19.81 15.61
C ALA A 155 -2.54 19.63 15.45
N HIS A 156 -3.02 19.47 14.21
CA HIS A 156 -4.44 19.35 13.89
C HIS A 156 -4.71 18.15 12.97
N PRO A 157 -4.29 16.92 13.33
CA PRO A 157 -4.62 15.74 12.55
C PRO A 157 -6.13 15.58 12.48
N TYR A 158 -6.63 14.78 11.55
CA TYR A 158 -8.03 14.37 11.62
C TYR A 158 -8.15 13.02 12.34
N ILE A 159 -9.18 12.90 13.16
CA ILE A 159 -9.42 11.71 13.95
C ILE A 159 -10.89 11.33 13.81
N THR A 160 -11.19 10.06 13.53
CA THR A 160 -12.57 9.65 13.25
C THR A 160 -13.51 9.83 14.46
N TYR A 161 -12.98 9.91 15.69
CA TYR A 161 -13.79 10.24 16.88
C TYR A 161 -13.94 11.73 17.16
N ASP A 162 -13.40 12.63 16.34
CA ASP A 162 -13.61 14.07 16.53
C ASP A 162 -15.08 14.42 16.27
N HIS A 163 -15.65 15.25 17.13
CA HIS A 163 -17.07 15.61 17.07
C HIS A 163 -17.52 16.16 15.71
N ALA A 164 -16.67 16.96 15.06
CA ALA A 164 -16.96 17.48 13.72
C ALA A 164 -17.00 16.35 12.68
N THR A 165 -16.04 15.40 12.75
CA THR A 165 -15.95 14.24 11.87
C THR A 165 -17.15 13.33 12.06
N GLU A 166 -17.47 12.95 13.32
CA GLU A 166 -18.64 12.13 13.65
C GLU A 166 -19.95 12.79 13.17
N ALA A 167 -20.12 14.09 13.39
CA ALA A 167 -21.30 14.82 12.95
C ALA A 167 -21.43 14.85 11.42
N ARG A 168 -20.33 15.07 10.67
CA ARG A 168 -20.36 15.07 9.21
C ARG A 168 -20.65 13.70 8.64
N GLN A 169 -20.11 12.66 9.24
CA GLN A 169 -20.41 11.26 8.89
C GLN A 169 -21.91 10.97 9.03
N ILE A 170 -22.54 11.40 10.10
CA ILE A 170 -24.00 11.31 10.29
C ILE A 170 -24.74 12.04 9.16
N GLY A 171 -24.19 13.16 8.67
CA GLY A 171 -24.72 13.87 7.51
C GLY A 171 -24.63 13.05 6.23
N VAL A 172 -23.50 12.41 5.97
CA VAL A 172 -23.31 11.51 4.81
C VAL A 172 -24.34 10.37 4.84
N PHE A 173 -24.56 9.78 6.01
CA PHE A 173 -25.61 8.78 6.19
C PHE A 173 -27.00 9.36 5.84
N GLY A 174 -27.33 10.55 6.32
CA GLY A 174 -28.58 11.23 6.04
C GLY A 174 -28.77 11.53 4.55
N ASP A 175 -27.74 11.99 3.87
CA ASP A 175 -27.74 12.27 2.43
C ASP A 175 -28.00 10.99 1.62
N MET A 176 -27.39 9.87 2.00
CA MET A 176 -27.62 8.56 1.38
C MET A 176 -29.04 8.03 1.68
N TYR A 177 -29.51 8.20 2.91
CA TYR A 177 -30.87 7.81 3.29
C TYR A 177 -31.94 8.59 2.49
N LYS A 178 -31.78 9.90 2.35
CA LYS A 178 -32.65 10.76 1.55
C LYS A 178 -32.76 10.32 0.08
N LYS A 179 -31.65 9.82 -0.48
CA LYS A 179 -31.61 9.28 -1.85
C LYS A 179 -32.20 7.86 -1.95
N GLY A 180 -32.63 7.26 -0.83
CA GLY A 180 -33.21 5.93 -0.79
C GLY A 180 -32.17 4.78 -0.89
N TYR A 181 -30.88 5.10 -0.72
CA TYR A 181 -29.83 4.07 -0.76
C TYR A 181 -29.69 3.30 0.57
N ILE A 182 -30.17 3.88 1.70
CA ILE A 182 -30.12 3.21 3.00
C ILE A 182 -31.46 2.56 3.29
N TYR A 183 -31.48 1.26 3.59
CA TYR A 183 -32.70 0.52 3.88
C TYR A 183 -32.45 -0.59 4.91
N LYS A 184 -33.52 -1.04 5.58
CA LYS A 184 -33.49 -2.18 6.50
C LYS A 184 -33.92 -3.45 5.76
N GLY A 185 -33.14 -4.52 5.90
CA GLY A 185 -33.43 -5.79 5.25
C GLY A 185 -33.13 -6.98 6.15
N LEU A 186 -33.88 -8.07 5.93
CA LEU A 186 -33.57 -9.37 6.50
C LEU A 186 -32.86 -10.20 5.40
N LYS A 187 -31.56 -10.25 5.44
CA LYS A 187 -30.72 -10.92 4.43
C LYS A 187 -29.61 -11.71 5.10
N PRO A 188 -29.11 -12.79 4.48
CA PRO A 188 -27.88 -13.45 4.92
C PRO A 188 -26.69 -12.48 4.84
N VAL A 189 -25.97 -12.37 5.96
CA VAL A 189 -24.73 -11.60 6.05
C VAL A 189 -23.63 -12.47 6.64
N TYR A 190 -22.39 -12.10 6.43
CA TYR A 190 -21.28 -12.69 7.18
C TYR A 190 -21.46 -12.36 8.66
N TRP A 191 -21.48 -13.39 9.48
CA TRP A 191 -21.71 -13.28 10.93
C TRP A 191 -20.60 -13.97 11.72
N CYS A 192 -19.95 -13.23 12.61
CA CYS A 192 -18.99 -13.79 13.55
C CYS A 192 -19.68 -14.13 14.87
N THR A 193 -19.85 -15.42 15.18
CA THR A 193 -20.49 -15.89 16.42
C THR A 193 -19.64 -15.63 17.68
N ASP A 194 -18.34 -15.43 17.54
CA ASP A 194 -17.41 -15.11 18.64
C ASP A 194 -17.41 -13.60 18.95
N CYS A 195 -17.51 -12.77 17.91
CA CYS A 195 -17.63 -11.31 18.05
C CYS A 195 -19.08 -10.86 18.18
N GLU A 196 -20.06 -11.70 17.93
CA GLU A 196 -21.50 -11.44 17.94
C GLU A 196 -21.87 -10.19 17.10
N THR A 197 -21.40 -10.15 15.84
CA THR A 197 -21.63 -9.01 14.94
C THR A 197 -21.58 -9.41 13.47
N ALA A 198 -22.28 -8.64 12.65
CA ALA A 198 -22.15 -8.71 11.20
C ALA A 198 -20.77 -8.22 10.75
N LEU A 199 -20.30 -8.74 9.61
CA LEU A 199 -19.03 -8.38 8.98
C LEU A 199 -19.27 -7.91 7.55
N ALA A 200 -18.44 -6.96 7.10
CA ALA A 200 -18.33 -6.63 5.69
C ALA A 200 -17.38 -7.59 4.97
N GLU A 201 -17.39 -7.59 3.64
CA GLU A 201 -16.48 -8.41 2.83
C GLU A 201 -15.01 -8.11 3.08
N ALA A 202 -14.65 -6.85 3.39
CA ALA A 202 -13.30 -6.44 3.77
C ALA A 202 -12.85 -6.98 5.15
N GLU A 203 -13.76 -7.54 5.94
CA GLU A 203 -13.51 -8.01 7.29
C GLU A 203 -13.39 -9.54 7.39
N ILE A 204 -13.27 -10.23 6.26
CA ILE A 204 -13.12 -11.68 6.18
C ILE A 204 -11.78 -12.08 5.56
N GLU A 205 -11.26 -13.21 6.00
CA GLU A 205 -10.08 -13.87 5.46
C GLU A 205 -10.44 -15.33 5.14
N TYR A 206 -9.94 -15.86 4.05
CA TYR A 206 -10.14 -17.26 3.70
C TYR A 206 -8.97 -18.11 4.18
N LYS A 207 -9.28 -19.30 4.69
CA LYS A 207 -8.30 -20.32 5.09
C LYS A 207 -8.77 -21.69 4.65
N ASP A 208 -7.83 -22.52 4.22
CA ASP A 208 -8.13 -23.90 3.94
C ASP A 208 -8.38 -24.67 5.24
N VAL A 209 -9.49 -25.37 5.28
CA VAL A 209 -9.92 -26.18 6.43
C VAL A 209 -10.37 -27.56 5.95
N THR A 210 -10.14 -28.55 6.80
CA THR A 210 -10.72 -29.87 6.60
C THR A 210 -12.13 -29.89 7.17
N GLY A 211 -13.11 -30.13 6.32
CA GLY A 211 -14.52 -30.28 6.66
C GLY A 211 -15.07 -31.67 6.32
N GLU A 212 -16.35 -31.82 6.48
CA GLU A 212 -17.07 -33.01 6.10
C GLU A 212 -18.21 -32.63 5.15
N SER A 213 -18.32 -33.30 4.01
CA SER A 213 -19.50 -33.23 3.14
C SER A 213 -20.37 -34.45 3.32
N ILE A 214 -21.68 -34.27 3.25
CA ILE A 214 -22.66 -35.35 3.43
C ILE A 214 -23.61 -35.44 2.28
N TYR A 215 -24.01 -36.65 1.96
CA TYR A 215 -25.04 -37.05 0.99
C TYR A 215 -26.25 -37.51 1.75
N VAL A 216 -27.38 -36.77 1.62
CA VAL A 216 -28.58 -36.96 2.45
C VAL A 216 -29.78 -37.31 1.61
N LYS A 217 -30.49 -38.34 2.04
CA LYS A 217 -31.73 -38.84 1.41
C LYS A 217 -32.94 -38.08 1.92
N PHE A 218 -33.63 -37.35 1.03
CA PHE A 218 -34.86 -36.64 1.32
C PHE A 218 -36.05 -37.46 0.76
N PRO A 219 -36.89 -38.05 1.62
CA PRO A 219 -37.97 -38.90 1.17
C PRO A 219 -39.00 -38.09 0.36
N VAL A 220 -39.43 -38.65 -0.79
CA VAL A 220 -40.44 -38.02 -1.65
C VAL A 220 -41.82 -38.23 -1.03
N GLU A 221 -42.53 -37.15 -0.76
CA GLU A 221 -43.88 -37.18 -0.22
C GLU A 221 -44.97 -36.99 -1.31
N ASP A 222 -44.66 -36.16 -2.33
CA ASP A 222 -45.54 -36.02 -3.49
C ASP A 222 -44.67 -35.95 -4.77
N SER A 223 -44.83 -36.97 -5.63
CA SER A 223 -44.14 -37.07 -6.91
C SER A 223 -44.87 -36.37 -8.07
N LYS A 224 -45.99 -35.71 -7.83
CA LYS A 224 -46.87 -35.14 -8.86
C LYS A 224 -47.38 -36.20 -9.88
N GLY A 225 -47.36 -37.44 -9.51
CA GLY A 225 -47.76 -38.55 -10.38
C GLY A 225 -46.67 -39.00 -11.37
N LEU A 226 -45.45 -38.49 -11.30
CA LEU A 226 -44.37 -38.85 -12.23
C LEU A 226 -43.83 -40.26 -11.99
N PHE A 227 -43.84 -40.72 -10.72
CA PHE A 227 -43.35 -42.04 -10.31
C PHE A 227 -43.95 -42.46 -8.97
N ASP A 228 -43.78 -43.74 -8.62
CA ASP A 228 -44.13 -44.21 -7.29
C ASP A 228 -43.22 -43.66 -6.23
N LYS A 229 -43.77 -42.89 -5.26
CA LYS A 229 -43.05 -42.22 -4.20
C LYS A 229 -42.53 -43.15 -3.11
N LYS A 230 -43.04 -44.40 -3.06
CA LYS A 230 -42.71 -45.34 -1.99
C LYS A 230 -41.21 -45.66 -2.00
N ASP A 231 -40.58 -45.51 -0.86
CA ASP A 231 -39.13 -45.77 -0.65
C ASP A 231 -38.25 -45.05 -1.70
N THR A 232 -38.69 -43.83 -2.16
CA THR A 232 -38.00 -43.00 -3.14
C THR A 232 -37.50 -41.72 -2.49
N TYR A 233 -36.25 -41.36 -2.77
CA TYR A 233 -35.55 -40.24 -2.16
C TYR A 233 -34.85 -39.35 -3.22
N VAL A 234 -34.89 -38.06 -3.03
CA VAL A 234 -33.97 -37.15 -3.72
C VAL A 234 -32.71 -37.04 -2.86
N VAL A 235 -31.53 -37.28 -3.43
CA VAL A 235 -30.27 -37.21 -2.70
C VAL A 235 -29.65 -35.84 -2.88
N ILE A 236 -29.52 -35.10 -1.78
CA ILE A 236 -28.85 -33.81 -1.78
C ILE A 236 -27.39 -33.96 -1.28
N TRP A 237 -26.59 -32.97 -1.61
CA TRP A 237 -25.23 -32.85 -1.13
C TRP A 237 -25.03 -31.52 -0.42
N THR A 238 -24.31 -31.54 0.73
CA THR A 238 -23.96 -30.32 1.46
C THR A 238 -22.64 -30.47 2.20
N THR A 239 -21.89 -29.35 2.29
CA THR A 239 -20.67 -29.23 3.12
C THR A 239 -20.94 -28.62 4.50
N THR A 240 -22.18 -28.23 4.75
CA THR A 240 -22.60 -27.56 6.00
C THR A 240 -23.80 -28.24 6.64
N PRO A 241 -23.64 -29.41 7.25
CA PRO A 241 -24.77 -30.16 7.87
C PRO A 241 -25.59 -29.34 8.86
N TRP A 242 -24.96 -28.38 9.53
CA TRP A 242 -25.59 -27.49 10.51
C TRP A 242 -26.67 -26.56 9.92
N THR A 243 -26.71 -26.39 8.58
CA THR A 243 -27.74 -25.58 7.90
C THR A 243 -28.99 -26.39 7.53
N LEU A 244 -28.95 -27.72 7.60
CA LEU A 244 -30.10 -28.56 7.30
C LEU A 244 -31.37 -28.16 8.05
N PRO A 245 -31.34 -27.78 9.35
CA PRO A 245 -32.55 -27.27 10.02
C PRO A 245 -33.20 -26.07 9.36
N GLY A 246 -32.44 -25.31 8.58
CA GLY A 246 -32.92 -24.16 7.79
C GLY A 246 -33.33 -24.49 6.37
N ASN A 247 -33.35 -25.76 5.97
CA ASN A 247 -33.74 -26.20 4.63
C ASN A 247 -35.19 -25.83 4.32
N MET A 248 -35.41 -25.27 3.12
CA MET A 248 -36.73 -24.90 2.60
C MET A 248 -37.01 -25.43 1.20
N GLY A 249 -35.97 -25.94 0.53
CA GLY A 249 -36.10 -26.47 -0.84
C GLY A 249 -34.89 -27.31 -1.25
N ILE A 250 -35.02 -27.92 -2.41
CA ILE A 250 -33.96 -28.65 -3.10
C ILE A 250 -33.85 -28.06 -4.50
N THR A 251 -32.70 -27.45 -4.82
CA THR A 251 -32.49 -26.84 -6.13
C THR A 251 -31.80 -27.81 -7.09
N ILE A 252 -32.37 -27.98 -8.29
CA ILE A 252 -31.84 -28.83 -9.35
C ILE A 252 -31.66 -28.06 -10.65
N GLY A 253 -30.83 -28.58 -11.57
CA GLY A 253 -30.62 -28.00 -12.90
C GLY A 253 -31.76 -28.34 -13.87
N ALA A 254 -32.37 -27.32 -14.48
CA ALA A 254 -33.52 -27.50 -15.37
C ALA A 254 -33.23 -28.41 -16.58
N ASP A 255 -32.07 -28.25 -17.19
CA ASP A 255 -31.64 -28.90 -18.43
C ASP A 255 -30.88 -30.21 -18.21
N TYR A 256 -30.58 -30.56 -16.96
CA TYR A 256 -29.87 -31.79 -16.63
C TYR A 256 -30.85 -32.98 -16.63
N GLU A 257 -30.29 -34.14 -16.93
CA GLU A 257 -31.00 -35.41 -16.78
C GLU A 257 -30.76 -35.98 -15.39
N TYR A 258 -31.84 -36.51 -14.77
CA TYR A 258 -31.81 -37.13 -13.46
C TYR A 258 -32.25 -38.57 -13.59
N SER A 259 -31.50 -39.49 -13.01
CA SER A 259 -31.75 -40.89 -12.96
C SER A 259 -32.40 -41.30 -11.64
N MET A 260 -33.49 -42.06 -11.69
CA MET A 260 -33.95 -42.83 -10.56
C MET A 260 -33.21 -44.16 -10.57
N VAL A 261 -32.42 -44.35 -9.55
CA VAL A 261 -31.54 -45.51 -9.34
C VAL A 261 -32.13 -46.39 -8.26
N GLU A 262 -32.47 -47.62 -8.60
CA GLU A 262 -32.94 -48.63 -7.67
C GLU A 262 -31.75 -49.44 -7.16
N LEU A 263 -31.62 -49.48 -5.81
CA LEU A 263 -30.56 -50.24 -5.15
C LEU A 263 -31.00 -51.70 -5.04
N LYS A 264 -30.16 -52.63 -5.46
CA LYS A 264 -30.39 -54.05 -5.27
C LYS A 264 -29.78 -54.52 -3.96
N GLU A 265 -30.54 -55.20 -3.18
CA GLU A 265 -30.23 -55.62 -1.82
C GLU A 265 -29.55 -56.98 -1.71
N ASN A 266 -28.63 -57.04 -0.71
CA ASN A 266 -27.95 -58.28 -0.30
C ASN A 266 -28.53 -58.97 0.96
N LYS A 267 -29.74 -58.57 1.42
CA LYS A 267 -30.38 -59.15 2.63
C LYS A 267 -31.88 -59.40 2.44
N GLU A 268 -32.39 -60.56 2.91
CA GLU A 268 -33.75 -61.05 2.77
C GLU A 268 -34.87 -60.18 3.40
N ASP A 269 -34.54 -59.14 4.19
CA ASP A 269 -35.52 -58.28 4.90
C ASP A 269 -35.40 -56.77 4.61
N SER A 270 -34.68 -56.38 3.61
CA SER A 270 -34.43 -54.96 3.34
C SER A 270 -35.39 -54.34 2.36
N LYS A 271 -35.72 -53.04 2.56
CA LYS A 271 -36.62 -52.27 1.71
C LYS A 271 -35.89 -51.84 0.45
N LEU A 272 -36.58 -51.97 -0.71
CA LEU A 272 -36.06 -51.49 -1.97
C LEU A 272 -36.02 -49.98 -1.96
N GLU A 273 -34.79 -49.37 -1.98
CA GLU A 273 -34.64 -47.93 -2.03
C GLU A 273 -34.42 -47.43 -3.45
N ARG A 274 -35.02 -46.29 -3.80
CA ARG A 274 -34.82 -45.57 -5.05
C ARG A 274 -34.26 -44.19 -4.80
N LEU A 275 -33.15 -43.87 -5.47
CA LEU A 275 -32.44 -42.61 -5.31
C LEU A 275 -32.55 -41.81 -6.61
N ILE A 276 -32.89 -40.50 -6.51
CA ILE A 276 -32.91 -39.58 -7.65
C ILE A 276 -31.62 -38.73 -7.56
N ILE A 277 -30.77 -38.86 -8.60
CA ILE A 277 -29.43 -38.23 -8.71
C ILE A 277 -29.26 -37.81 -10.17
N ALA A 278 -28.52 -36.75 -10.45
CA ALA A 278 -28.14 -36.35 -11.81
C ALA A 278 -27.45 -37.52 -12.54
N THR A 279 -27.88 -37.84 -13.75
CA THR A 279 -27.45 -39.02 -14.50
C THR A 279 -25.93 -39.13 -14.61
N GLU A 280 -25.26 -38.02 -14.90
CA GLU A 280 -23.79 -37.96 -15.02
C GLU A 280 -23.06 -38.26 -13.72
N LEU A 281 -23.69 -38.06 -12.55
CA LEU A 281 -23.09 -38.24 -11.24
C LEU A 281 -23.42 -39.59 -10.60
N VAL A 282 -24.32 -40.40 -11.18
CA VAL A 282 -24.75 -41.67 -10.60
C VAL A 282 -23.59 -42.60 -10.31
N GLU A 283 -22.71 -42.87 -11.29
CA GLU A 283 -21.57 -43.77 -11.11
C GLU A 283 -20.62 -43.29 -10.00
N LYS A 284 -20.33 -41.97 -10.00
CA LYS A 284 -19.46 -41.32 -8.99
C LYS A 284 -20.04 -41.45 -7.57
N VAL A 285 -21.33 -41.17 -7.43
CA VAL A 285 -22.03 -41.24 -6.14
C VAL A 285 -22.19 -42.69 -5.65
N MET A 286 -22.52 -43.62 -6.50
CA MET A 286 -22.65 -45.05 -6.14
C MET A 286 -21.31 -45.63 -5.72
N LYS A 287 -20.25 -45.36 -6.46
CA LYS A 287 -18.89 -45.76 -6.08
C LYS A 287 -18.47 -45.18 -4.73
N LEU A 288 -18.77 -43.89 -4.50
CA LEU A 288 -18.45 -43.20 -3.26
C LEU A 288 -19.28 -43.78 -2.07
N ALA A 289 -20.53 -44.13 -2.32
CA ALA A 289 -21.40 -44.77 -1.33
C ALA A 289 -21.09 -46.28 -1.13
N GLU A 290 -20.10 -46.83 -1.88
CA GLU A 290 -19.74 -48.26 -1.84
C GLU A 290 -20.92 -49.20 -2.24
N VAL A 291 -21.79 -48.73 -3.17
CA VAL A 291 -22.90 -49.48 -3.72
C VAL A 291 -22.49 -50.05 -5.06
N GLU A 292 -22.35 -51.37 -5.17
CA GLU A 292 -21.92 -52.05 -6.38
C GLU A 292 -23.11 -52.54 -7.26
N ASP A 293 -24.25 -52.91 -6.67
CA ASP A 293 -25.38 -53.44 -7.40
C ASP A 293 -26.59 -52.48 -7.40
N TYR A 294 -26.75 -51.78 -8.51
CA TYR A 294 -27.80 -50.81 -8.73
C TYR A 294 -28.27 -50.85 -10.21
N LYS A 295 -29.45 -50.35 -10.49
CA LYS A 295 -29.93 -50.15 -11.84
C LYS A 295 -30.72 -48.85 -12.00
N THR A 296 -30.53 -48.14 -13.10
CA THR A 296 -31.39 -47.02 -13.47
C THR A 296 -32.73 -47.57 -13.96
N VAL A 297 -33.82 -47.16 -13.32
CA VAL A 297 -35.18 -47.61 -13.62
C VAL A 297 -35.99 -46.58 -14.38
N GLN A 298 -35.67 -45.31 -14.26
CA GLN A 298 -36.32 -44.19 -14.93
C GLN A 298 -35.40 -42.99 -15.01
N THR A 299 -35.57 -42.15 -16.04
CA THR A 299 -34.87 -40.86 -16.18
C THR A 299 -35.87 -39.72 -16.34
N PHE A 300 -35.49 -38.54 -15.93
CA PHE A 300 -36.29 -37.33 -15.99
C PHE A 300 -35.41 -36.15 -16.43
N LYS A 301 -35.96 -35.17 -17.10
CA LYS A 301 -35.37 -33.85 -17.16
C LYS A 301 -35.58 -33.14 -15.83
N GLY A 302 -34.64 -32.33 -15.39
CA GLY A 302 -34.81 -31.58 -14.16
C GLY A 302 -36.05 -30.71 -14.14
N SER A 303 -36.41 -30.10 -15.28
CA SER A 303 -37.66 -29.34 -15.43
C SER A 303 -38.94 -30.14 -15.16
N GLU A 304 -38.92 -31.46 -15.33
CA GLU A 304 -40.08 -32.32 -15.02
C GLU A 304 -40.25 -32.55 -13.52
N LEU A 305 -39.15 -32.55 -12.78
CA LEU A 305 -39.11 -32.73 -11.33
C LEU A 305 -39.49 -31.47 -10.54
N GLU A 306 -39.63 -30.30 -11.19
CA GLU A 306 -40.05 -29.08 -10.53
C GLU A 306 -41.36 -29.23 -9.77
N GLY A 307 -41.37 -28.82 -8.51
CA GLY A 307 -42.53 -28.86 -7.64
C GLY A 307 -42.76 -30.21 -6.96
N VAL A 308 -41.91 -31.24 -7.19
CA VAL A 308 -41.90 -32.45 -6.36
C VAL A 308 -41.69 -32.04 -4.90
N LEU A 309 -42.43 -32.64 -3.97
CA LEU A 309 -42.34 -32.37 -2.54
C LEU A 309 -41.61 -33.51 -1.84
N CYS A 310 -40.56 -33.14 -1.11
CA CYS A 310 -39.83 -34.05 -0.24
C CYS A 310 -40.07 -33.70 1.23
N LYS A 311 -40.16 -34.70 2.09
CA LYS A 311 -40.20 -34.49 3.54
C LYS A 311 -38.81 -34.26 4.09
N HIS A 312 -38.71 -33.31 5.00
CA HIS A 312 -37.43 -33.10 5.72
C HIS A 312 -37.09 -34.33 6.58
N PRO A 313 -35.81 -34.81 6.60
CA PRO A 313 -35.44 -36.04 7.29
C PRO A 313 -35.82 -36.11 8.78
N PHE A 314 -35.66 -34.96 9.51
CA PHE A 314 -35.90 -34.93 10.95
C PHE A 314 -36.80 -33.78 11.45
N LEU A 315 -37.38 -32.98 10.55
CA LEU A 315 -38.35 -31.94 10.90
C LEU A 315 -39.67 -32.17 10.21
N ASP A 316 -40.77 -31.74 10.82
CA ASP A 316 -42.12 -31.79 10.20
C ASP A 316 -42.27 -30.60 9.23
N ARG A 317 -41.55 -30.66 8.13
CA ARG A 317 -41.48 -29.63 7.08
C ARG A 317 -41.30 -30.26 5.71
N MET A 318 -41.84 -29.60 4.69
CA MET A 318 -41.68 -30.01 3.29
C MET A 318 -40.59 -29.18 2.61
N SER A 319 -39.77 -29.87 1.83
CA SER A 319 -38.79 -29.31 0.91
C SER A 319 -39.28 -29.45 -0.52
N ARG A 320 -39.51 -28.33 -1.17
CA ARG A 320 -39.93 -28.30 -2.58
C ARG A 320 -38.75 -28.33 -3.52
N VAL A 321 -38.80 -29.17 -4.55
CA VAL A 321 -37.85 -29.16 -5.65
C VAL A 321 -38.11 -27.94 -6.53
N VAL A 322 -37.08 -27.15 -6.78
CA VAL A 322 -37.07 -25.89 -7.55
C VAL A 322 -35.94 -25.86 -8.56
N LEU A 323 -36.08 -25.00 -9.59
CA LEU A 323 -35.09 -24.91 -10.66
C LEU A 323 -34.08 -23.78 -10.41
N GLY A 324 -32.81 -24.14 -10.41
CA GLY A 324 -31.68 -23.21 -10.32
C GLY A 324 -31.48 -22.37 -11.58
N SER A 325 -30.66 -21.36 -11.48
CA SER A 325 -30.25 -20.51 -12.59
C SER A 325 -28.89 -19.87 -12.30
N GLU A 326 -28.25 -19.29 -13.30
CA GLU A 326 -26.99 -18.55 -13.13
C GLU A 326 -27.07 -17.38 -12.12
N THR A 327 -28.25 -16.80 -11.93
CA THR A 327 -28.48 -15.67 -11.02
C THR A 327 -28.94 -16.08 -9.62
N THR A 328 -29.21 -17.35 -9.39
CA THR A 328 -29.63 -17.92 -8.10
C THR A 328 -28.69 -19.07 -7.73
N VAL A 329 -29.20 -20.21 -7.27
CA VAL A 329 -28.36 -21.40 -7.06
C VAL A 329 -27.98 -21.99 -8.41
N ASN A 330 -26.72 -21.87 -8.78
CA ASN A 330 -26.18 -22.50 -9.98
C ASN A 330 -25.78 -23.95 -9.68
N VAL A 331 -26.56 -24.89 -10.20
CA VAL A 331 -26.28 -26.32 -10.06
C VAL A 331 -25.21 -26.73 -11.06
N THR A 332 -24.16 -27.42 -10.62
CA THR A 332 -23.09 -27.97 -11.47
C THR A 332 -23.05 -29.49 -11.36
N LEU A 333 -22.39 -30.14 -12.32
CA LEU A 333 -22.19 -31.58 -12.36
C LEU A 333 -20.72 -31.99 -12.05
N ASP A 334 -19.92 -31.06 -11.52
CA ASP A 334 -18.52 -31.34 -11.16
C ASP A 334 -18.42 -32.22 -9.91
N GLU A 335 -19.32 -31.98 -8.94
CA GLU A 335 -19.36 -32.70 -7.68
C GLU A 335 -20.81 -32.77 -7.11
N GLY A 336 -20.97 -33.53 -6.02
CA GLY A 336 -22.26 -33.66 -5.36
C GLY A 336 -23.19 -34.65 -6.05
N THR A 337 -24.50 -34.33 -6.18
CA THR A 337 -25.56 -35.16 -6.70
C THR A 337 -26.36 -34.50 -7.81
N GLY A 338 -26.08 -33.25 -8.16
CA GLY A 338 -26.93 -32.44 -9.03
C GLY A 338 -28.17 -31.90 -8.34
N ALA A 339 -28.35 -32.16 -7.03
CA ALA A 339 -29.43 -31.63 -6.22
C ALA A 339 -28.81 -30.91 -4.99
N VAL A 340 -29.06 -29.61 -4.89
CA VAL A 340 -28.46 -28.74 -3.89
C VAL A 340 -29.46 -28.44 -2.78
N HIS A 341 -29.06 -28.70 -1.53
CA HIS A 341 -29.79 -28.26 -0.36
C HIS A 341 -29.88 -26.71 -0.33
N THR A 342 -31.10 -26.21 -0.25
CA THR A 342 -31.41 -24.79 -0.31
C THR A 342 -31.93 -24.27 1.02
N ALA A 343 -31.15 -23.41 1.68
CA ALA A 343 -31.48 -22.80 2.98
C ALA A 343 -31.38 -21.26 2.88
N PRO A 344 -32.45 -20.55 2.56
CA PRO A 344 -32.48 -19.11 2.26
C PRO A 344 -31.89 -18.20 3.35
N ALA A 345 -31.77 -18.69 4.58
CA ALA A 345 -31.15 -17.95 5.68
C ALA A 345 -29.62 -18.02 5.73
N TYR A 346 -28.95 -18.88 4.93
CA TYR A 346 -27.54 -19.24 5.12
C TYR A 346 -26.68 -19.14 3.86
N GLY A 347 -27.19 -18.60 2.78
CA GLY A 347 -26.46 -18.33 1.54
C GLY A 347 -27.09 -17.20 0.75
N LYS A 348 -26.28 -16.46 -0.01
CA LYS A 348 -26.80 -15.40 -0.89
C LYS A 348 -27.62 -15.99 -2.02
N GLU A 349 -27.10 -17.02 -2.69
CA GLU A 349 -27.71 -17.70 -3.81
C GLU A 349 -29.00 -18.40 -3.35
N ASP A 350 -28.98 -19.05 -2.19
CA ASP A 350 -30.13 -19.65 -1.55
C ASP A 350 -31.23 -18.63 -1.21
N TYR A 351 -30.83 -17.45 -0.74
CA TYR A 351 -31.74 -16.34 -0.46
C TYR A 351 -32.44 -15.85 -1.74
N LEU A 352 -31.69 -15.65 -2.81
CA LEU A 352 -32.21 -15.24 -4.10
C LEU A 352 -33.16 -16.31 -4.68
N GLN A 353 -32.78 -17.59 -4.55
CA GLN A 353 -33.64 -18.72 -4.93
C GLN A 353 -34.92 -18.73 -4.10
N GLY A 354 -34.79 -18.50 -2.80
CA GLY A 354 -35.93 -18.42 -1.87
C GLY A 354 -36.92 -17.30 -2.22
N LEU A 355 -36.39 -16.13 -2.66
CA LEU A 355 -37.24 -15.02 -3.13
C LEU A 355 -37.93 -15.34 -4.43
N LYS A 356 -37.20 -15.91 -5.42
CA LYS A 356 -37.73 -16.30 -6.73
C LYS A 356 -38.89 -17.29 -6.59
N ASP A 357 -38.72 -18.35 -5.81
CA ASP A 357 -39.66 -19.45 -5.67
C ASP A 357 -40.57 -19.33 -4.45
N LYS A 358 -40.50 -18.26 -3.70
CA LYS A 358 -41.28 -17.97 -2.48
C LYS A 358 -41.21 -19.13 -1.47
N LEU A 359 -40.01 -19.64 -1.23
CA LEU A 359 -39.78 -20.75 -0.31
C LEU A 359 -39.95 -20.36 1.17
N GLY A 360 -39.87 -19.08 1.50
CA GLY A 360 -39.78 -18.60 2.87
C GLY A 360 -38.37 -18.72 3.42
N MET A 361 -38.20 -18.43 4.70
CA MET A 361 -36.89 -18.44 5.34
C MET A 361 -37.00 -18.84 6.82
N VAL A 362 -36.13 -19.74 7.26
CA VAL A 362 -36.05 -20.19 8.65
C VAL A 362 -34.64 -19.93 9.18
N VAL A 363 -34.57 -19.14 10.25
CA VAL A 363 -33.30 -18.83 10.94
C VAL A 363 -33.12 -19.77 12.12
N ALA A 364 -32.47 -20.88 11.87
CA ALA A 364 -32.28 -21.97 12.83
C ALA A 364 -31.04 -21.79 13.74
N VAL A 365 -30.26 -20.71 13.58
CA VAL A 365 -29.06 -20.41 14.40
C VAL A 365 -29.15 -18.98 14.94
N ASP A 366 -28.92 -18.83 16.26
CA ASP A 366 -28.94 -17.54 16.95
C ASP A 366 -27.64 -16.71 16.78
N ASP A 367 -27.57 -15.53 17.39
CA ASP A 367 -26.44 -14.60 17.35
C ASP A 367 -25.15 -15.20 17.89
N LYS A 368 -25.26 -16.18 18.82
CA LYS A 368 -24.14 -16.85 19.48
C LYS A 368 -23.73 -18.14 18.77
N GLY A 369 -24.33 -18.42 17.63
CA GLY A 369 -24.05 -19.61 16.83
C GLY A 369 -24.72 -20.88 17.40
N LYS A 370 -25.75 -20.76 18.28
CA LYS A 370 -26.48 -21.91 18.79
C LYS A 370 -27.72 -22.18 17.94
N GLN A 371 -28.00 -23.45 17.72
CA GLN A 371 -29.23 -23.90 17.09
C GLN A 371 -30.41 -23.41 17.91
N THR A 372 -31.41 -22.80 17.24
CA THR A 372 -32.67 -22.36 17.86
C THR A 372 -33.66 -23.50 18.01
N ALA A 373 -34.86 -23.22 18.55
CA ALA A 373 -35.95 -24.19 18.63
C ALA A 373 -36.37 -24.74 17.24
N GLU A 374 -36.14 -24.00 16.18
CA GLU A 374 -36.41 -24.42 14.78
C GLU A 374 -35.58 -25.64 14.35
N ALA A 375 -34.50 -25.94 15.07
CA ALA A 375 -33.64 -27.10 14.80
C ALA A 375 -34.12 -28.39 15.52
N GLY A 376 -35.28 -28.35 16.18
CA GLY A 376 -35.83 -29.51 16.86
C GLY A 376 -34.92 -30.04 17.97
N GLU A 377 -34.58 -31.31 17.92
CA GLU A 377 -33.73 -31.97 18.92
C GLU A 377 -32.28 -31.46 18.99
N PHE A 378 -31.82 -30.72 17.98
CA PHE A 378 -30.50 -30.09 17.96
C PHE A 378 -30.46 -28.72 18.62
N ALA A 379 -31.59 -28.18 19.12
CA ALA A 379 -31.72 -26.89 19.75
C ALA A 379 -30.71 -26.71 20.93
N GLY A 380 -30.12 -25.53 21.01
CA GLY A 380 -29.12 -25.16 22.02
C GLY A 380 -27.69 -25.63 21.73
N GLN A 381 -27.48 -26.49 20.71
CA GLN A 381 -26.13 -26.91 20.32
C GLN A 381 -25.43 -25.82 19.51
N PHE A 382 -24.11 -25.66 19.71
CA PHE A 382 -23.29 -24.77 18.87
C PHE A 382 -23.18 -25.35 17.45
N TYR A 383 -23.33 -24.52 16.41
CA TYR A 383 -23.44 -24.95 15.01
C TYR A 383 -22.31 -25.91 14.58
N ALA A 384 -21.06 -25.64 14.95
CA ALA A 384 -19.94 -26.50 14.57
C ALA A 384 -20.00 -27.89 15.25
N LYS A 385 -20.60 -27.97 16.45
CA LYS A 385 -20.85 -29.25 17.12
C LYS A 385 -22.03 -29.98 16.47
N SER A 386 -23.06 -29.25 16.04
CA SER A 386 -24.27 -29.84 15.43
C SER A 386 -23.95 -30.52 14.09
N ASN A 387 -22.89 -30.17 13.37
CA ASN A 387 -22.44 -30.94 12.21
C ASN A 387 -22.34 -32.43 12.51
N LYS A 388 -21.59 -32.78 13.55
CA LYS A 388 -21.37 -34.20 13.92
C LYS A 388 -22.63 -34.88 14.45
N THR A 389 -23.43 -34.16 15.23
CA THR A 389 -24.64 -34.75 15.81
C THR A 389 -25.74 -34.93 14.78
N ILE A 390 -25.87 -34.02 13.82
CA ILE A 390 -26.81 -34.16 12.71
C ILE A 390 -26.38 -35.30 11.78
N THR A 391 -25.07 -35.37 11.42
CA THR A 391 -24.56 -36.47 10.59
C THR A 391 -24.80 -37.83 11.24
N ALA A 392 -24.50 -37.97 12.54
CA ALA A 392 -24.74 -39.21 13.29
C ALA A 392 -26.23 -39.58 13.34
N TRP A 393 -27.11 -38.61 13.60
CA TRP A 393 -28.55 -38.82 13.58
C TRP A 393 -29.06 -39.31 12.22
N LEU A 394 -28.58 -38.69 11.12
CA LEU A 394 -28.94 -39.08 9.75
C LEU A 394 -28.50 -40.52 9.44
N ASP A 395 -27.34 -40.93 9.94
CA ASP A 395 -26.83 -42.30 9.79
C ASP A 395 -27.68 -43.32 10.58
N GLU A 396 -27.89 -43.05 11.86
CA GLU A 396 -28.69 -43.91 12.75
C GLU A 396 -30.12 -44.10 12.27
N ASN A 397 -30.71 -43.07 11.60
CA ASN A 397 -32.07 -43.13 11.11
C ASN A 397 -32.18 -43.50 9.62
N GLY A 398 -31.06 -43.83 8.95
CA GLY A 398 -31.06 -44.33 7.57
C GLY A 398 -31.21 -43.25 6.50
N TYR A 399 -31.03 -41.96 6.84
CA TYR A 399 -31.09 -40.84 5.87
C TYR A 399 -29.73 -40.41 5.33
N LEU A 400 -28.63 -40.87 5.93
CA LEU A 400 -27.28 -40.62 5.41
C LEU A 400 -26.95 -41.65 4.32
N LEU A 401 -26.58 -41.22 3.13
CA LEU A 401 -26.04 -42.10 2.09
C LEU A 401 -24.52 -42.28 2.28
N LYS A 402 -23.80 -41.17 2.47
CA LYS A 402 -22.32 -41.15 2.73
C LYS A 402 -21.91 -39.85 3.36
N ALA A 403 -20.83 -39.93 4.18
CA ALA A 403 -20.07 -38.78 4.64
C ALA A 403 -18.61 -38.87 4.16
N VAL A 404 -18.04 -37.77 3.66
CA VAL A 404 -16.68 -37.72 3.08
C VAL A 404 -15.94 -36.50 3.61
N LYS A 405 -14.68 -36.70 3.97
CA LYS A 405 -13.79 -35.58 4.34
C LYS A 405 -13.37 -34.80 3.09
N ILE A 406 -13.46 -33.49 3.16
CA ILE A 406 -13.07 -32.58 2.10
C ILE A 406 -12.14 -31.48 2.66
N GLU A 407 -11.26 -30.97 1.80
CA GLU A 407 -10.52 -29.72 2.07
C GLU A 407 -11.14 -28.62 1.22
N HIS A 408 -11.45 -27.50 1.83
CA HIS A 408 -12.03 -26.36 1.16
C HIS A 408 -11.65 -25.05 1.84
N SER A 409 -11.68 -23.97 1.06
CA SER A 409 -11.45 -22.61 1.56
C SER A 409 -12.67 -22.11 2.32
N TYR A 410 -12.48 -21.69 3.57
CA TYR A 410 -13.58 -21.28 4.47
C TYR A 410 -13.37 -19.88 5.03
N PRO A 411 -14.40 -19.02 5.08
CA PRO A 411 -14.29 -17.66 5.57
C PRO A 411 -14.08 -17.61 7.08
N HIS A 412 -13.13 -16.76 7.50
CA HIS A 412 -12.78 -16.50 8.89
C HIS A 412 -12.88 -15.02 9.19
N CYS A 413 -13.22 -14.68 10.42
CA CYS A 413 -13.18 -13.31 10.89
C CYS A 413 -11.74 -12.78 10.89
N TRP A 414 -11.53 -11.66 10.21
CA TRP A 414 -10.21 -11.02 10.13
C TRP A 414 -9.60 -10.70 11.51
N ARG A 415 -10.45 -10.54 12.53
CA ARG A 415 -10.06 -10.10 13.87
C ARG A 415 -9.83 -11.22 14.85
N CYS A 416 -10.81 -12.11 15.04
CA CYS A 416 -10.66 -13.22 15.99
C CYS A 416 -10.06 -14.47 15.34
N LYS A 417 -9.89 -14.45 14.00
CA LYS A 417 -9.35 -15.57 13.20
C LYS A 417 -10.17 -16.86 13.31
N LYS A 418 -11.39 -16.81 13.86
CA LYS A 418 -12.30 -17.96 13.96
C LYS A 418 -13.19 -18.05 12.72
N PRO A 419 -13.66 -19.27 12.39
CA PRO A 419 -14.64 -19.46 11.31
C PRO A 419 -15.88 -18.61 11.53
N ILE A 420 -16.47 -18.12 10.44
CA ILE A 420 -17.71 -17.35 10.45
C ILE A 420 -18.80 -18.11 9.71
N ILE A 421 -20.04 -17.67 9.85
CA ILE A 421 -21.19 -18.23 9.16
C ILE A 421 -21.89 -17.18 8.31
N PHE A 422 -22.64 -17.62 7.30
CA PHE A 422 -23.71 -16.80 6.74
C PHE A 422 -24.94 -16.96 7.60
N ARG A 423 -25.62 -15.87 7.93
CA ARG A 423 -26.82 -15.89 8.74
C ARG A 423 -27.75 -14.73 8.37
N ALA A 424 -29.00 -15.01 8.10
CA ALA A 424 -30.00 -13.97 7.93
C ALA A 424 -30.29 -13.29 9.27
N THR A 425 -30.16 -11.97 9.27
CA THR A 425 -30.48 -11.13 10.42
C THR A 425 -30.97 -9.75 9.95
N PRO A 426 -31.87 -9.09 10.69
CA PRO A 426 -32.28 -7.73 10.34
C PRO A 426 -31.09 -6.79 10.48
N GLN A 427 -30.68 -6.18 9.36
CA GLN A 427 -29.55 -5.27 9.29
C GLN A 427 -29.90 -4.02 8.47
N TRP A 428 -29.09 -2.98 8.59
CA TRP A 428 -29.14 -1.80 7.74
C TRP A 428 -28.10 -1.94 6.62
N PHE A 429 -28.54 -1.65 5.42
CA PHE A 429 -27.75 -1.78 4.19
C PHE A 429 -27.68 -0.46 3.45
N ALA A 430 -26.53 -0.20 2.81
CA ALA A 430 -26.40 0.72 1.71
C ALA A 430 -26.55 -0.07 0.40
N SER A 431 -27.56 0.27 -0.41
CA SER A 431 -27.82 -0.37 -1.69
C SER A 431 -26.77 0.04 -2.70
N VAL A 432 -25.83 -0.86 -3.02
CA VAL A 432 -24.86 -0.66 -4.10
C VAL A 432 -25.52 -0.73 -5.46
N ASP A 433 -26.52 -1.59 -5.62
CA ASP A 433 -27.28 -1.73 -6.88
C ASP A 433 -27.93 -0.41 -7.31
N GLY A 434 -28.34 0.44 -6.34
CA GLY A 434 -29.00 1.71 -6.61
C GLY A 434 -28.13 2.76 -7.32
N PHE A 435 -26.78 2.62 -7.27
CA PHE A 435 -25.83 3.56 -7.88
C PHE A 435 -24.58 2.89 -8.48
N ARG A 436 -24.61 1.57 -8.67
CA ARG A 436 -23.47 0.78 -9.23
C ARG A 436 -22.95 1.34 -10.54
N ASP A 437 -23.84 1.66 -11.47
CA ASP A 437 -23.47 2.17 -12.79
C ASP A 437 -22.76 3.52 -12.70
N ASP A 438 -23.14 4.35 -11.76
CA ASP A 438 -22.48 5.64 -11.53
C ASP A 438 -21.12 5.46 -10.88
N VAL A 439 -20.93 4.46 -10.00
CA VAL A 439 -19.61 4.09 -9.48
C VAL A 439 -18.70 3.61 -10.60
N LEU A 440 -19.20 2.74 -11.51
CA LEU A 440 -18.41 2.24 -12.64
C LEU A 440 -18.02 3.36 -13.63
N LYS A 441 -18.87 4.38 -13.80
CA LYS A 441 -18.52 5.58 -14.57
C LYS A 441 -17.45 6.41 -13.86
N ALA A 442 -17.59 6.59 -12.54
CA ALA A 442 -16.64 7.38 -11.75
C ALA A 442 -15.24 6.73 -11.73
N ILE A 443 -15.11 5.40 -11.66
CA ILE A 443 -13.84 4.68 -11.75
C ILE A 443 -13.05 5.06 -13.01
N LYS A 444 -13.73 5.22 -14.14
CA LYS A 444 -13.10 5.58 -15.42
C LYS A 444 -12.58 7.01 -15.49
N THR A 445 -12.95 7.86 -14.55
CA THR A 445 -12.44 9.25 -14.47
C THR A 445 -11.16 9.36 -13.65
N VAL A 446 -10.72 8.26 -13.03
CA VAL A 446 -9.56 8.20 -12.13
C VAL A 446 -8.34 7.68 -12.89
N THR A 447 -7.18 8.28 -12.67
CA THR A 447 -5.90 7.74 -13.11
C THR A 447 -5.39 6.73 -12.08
N TRP A 448 -5.12 5.51 -12.51
CA TRP A 448 -4.69 4.41 -11.65
C TRP A 448 -3.20 4.12 -11.84
N HIS A 449 -2.49 3.99 -10.75
CA HIS A 449 -1.08 3.61 -10.69
C HIS A 449 -0.90 2.38 -9.78
N PRO A 450 -0.66 1.16 -10.34
CA PRO A 450 -0.59 0.78 -11.76
C PRO A 450 -1.95 0.77 -12.49
N ASP A 451 -1.92 0.81 -13.82
CA ASP A 451 -3.11 0.89 -14.68
C ASP A 451 -4.15 -0.23 -14.44
N TRP A 452 -3.70 -1.44 -14.08
CA TRP A 452 -4.59 -2.57 -13.77
C TRP A 452 -5.57 -2.28 -12.60
N GLY A 453 -5.33 -1.20 -11.86
CA GLY A 453 -6.19 -0.76 -10.74
C GLY A 453 -7.61 -0.45 -11.19
N GLU A 454 -7.81 0.09 -12.40
CA GLU A 454 -9.13 0.36 -12.96
C GLU A 454 -9.95 -0.93 -13.12
N ASP A 455 -9.36 -1.93 -13.77
CA ASP A 455 -10.01 -3.22 -14.00
C ASP A 455 -10.34 -3.92 -12.68
N ARG A 456 -9.37 -3.92 -11.76
CA ARG A 456 -9.53 -4.54 -10.44
C ARG A 456 -10.66 -3.91 -9.64
N MET A 457 -10.73 -2.58 -9.57
CA MET A 457 -11.81 -1.88 -8.88
C MET A 457 -13.16 -2.12 -9.57
N SER A 458 -13.18 -2.08 -10.90
CA SER A 458 -14.41 -2.32 -11.69
C SER A 458 -14.98 -3.71 -11.45
N GLU A 459 -14.15 -4.75 -11.49
CA GLU A 459 -14.61 -6.13 -11.24
C GLU A 459 -15.11 -6.32 -9.80
N MET A 460 -14.43 -5.72 -8.83
CA MET A 460 -14.89 -5.74 -7.44
C MET A 460 -16.24 -5.05 -7.27
N ILE A 461 -16.51 -3.95 -7.96
CA ILE A 461 -17.79 -3.24 -7.89
C ILE A 461 -18.90 -4.00 -8.63
N LYS A 462 -18.60 -4.60 -9.79
CA LYS A 462 -19.57 -5.45 -10.51
C LYS A 462 -20.11 -6.59 -9.66
N GLY A 463 -19.21 -7.28 -8.96
CA GLY A 463 -19.56 -8.41 -8.09
C GLY A 463 -20.03 -8.03 -6.68
N ARG A 464 -20.01 -6.75 -6.31
CA ARG A 464 -20.26 -6.32 -4.93
C ARG A 464 -21.74 -6.41 -4.57
N ASN A 465 -22.00 -6.99 -3.39
CA ASN A 465 -23.31 -6.98 -2.75
C ASN A 465 -23.61 -5.62 -2.09
N ASP A 466 -24.87 -5.42 -1.71
CA ASP A 466 -25.23 -4.31 -0.83
C ASP A 466 -24.36 -4.32 0.42
N TRP A 467 -23.94 -3.14 0.82
CA TRP A 467 -23.05 -2.98 1.95
C TRP A 467 -23.83 -3.00 3.27
N CYS A 468 -23.65 -4.05 4.07
CA CYS A 468 -24.16 -4.09 5.44
C CYS A 468 -23.41 -3.06 6.30
N ILE A 469 -24.08 -1.97 6.66
CA ILE A 469 -23.47 -0.85 7.40
C ILE A 469 -23.69 -0.93 8.91
N SER A 470 -24.55 -1.79 9.42
CA SER A 470 -24.81 -1.92 10.86
C SER A 470 -23.87 -2.92 11.51
N ARG A 471 -23.41 -2.57 12.71
CA ARG A 471 -22.56 -3.42 13.57
C ARG A 471 -23.09 -3.45 14.99
N GLN A 472 -23.21 -4.63 15.58
CA GLN A 472 -23.65 -4.89 16.93
C GLN A 472 -22.51 -4.64 17.93
N ARG A 473 -21.96 -3.43 17.85
CA ARG A 473 -20.82 -2.97 18.66
C ARG A 473 -21.18 -1.68 19.36
N THR A 474 -20.29 -1.22 20.27
CA THR A 474 -20.56 -0.06 21.12
C THR A 474 -19.64 1.12 20.81
N TRP A 475 -18.38 0.84 20.43
CA TRP A 475 -17.38 1.85 20.12
C TRP A 475 -17.40 2.21 18.64
N GLY A 476 -18.11 3.26 18.28
CA GLY A 476 -18.28 3.79 16.92
C GLY A 476 -19.38 4.84 16.85
N VAL A 477 -19.64 5.32 15.65
CA VAL A 477 -20.71 6.29 15.37
C VAL A 477 -22.03 5.54 15.32
N PRO A 478 -23.03 5.87 16.16
CA PRO A 478 -24.31 5.18 16.16
C PRO A 478 -25.08 5.44 14.87
N LEU A 479 -25.88 4.47 14.44
CA LEU A 479 -26.87 4.69 13.40
C LEU A 479 -27.94 5.68 13.91
N PRO A 480 -28.14 6.84 13.26
CA PRO A 480 -29.01 7.91 13.76
C PRO A 480 -30.50 7.64 13.49
N ILE A 481 -30.98 6.48 13.97
CA ILE A 481 -32.30 5.95 13.64
C ILE A 481 -33.12 5.80 14.92
N PHE A 482 -34.34 6.22 14.86
CA PHE A 482 -35.34 5.95 15.90
C PHE A 482 -36.36 4.94 15.40
N TYR A 483 -37.02 4.29 16.35
CA TYR A 483 -38.15 3.39 16.06
C TYR A 483 -39.36 3.82 16.86
N CYS A 484 -40.49 3.88 16.22
CA CYS A 484 -41.76 4.08 16.90
C CYS A 484 -42.00 2.96 17.94
N LYS A 485 -42.36 3.31 19.17
CA LYS A 485 -42.59 2.30 20.21
C LYS A 485 -43.82 1.44 19.92
N ASP A 486 -44.87 2.01 19.27
CA ASP A 486 -46.12 1.29 19.02
C ASP A 486 -46.03 0.35 17.81
N CYS A 487 -45.57 0.84 16.67
CA CYS A 487 -45.62 0.07 15.44
C CYS A 487 -44.25 -0.41 14.94
N GLY A 488 -43.14 -0.03 15.59
CA GLY A 488 -41.78 -0.43 15.20
C GLY A 488 -41.25 0.24 13.93
N GLU A 489 -42.00 1.17 13.33
CA GLU A 489 -41.58 1.84 12.09
C GLU A 489 -40.33 2.69 12.32
N PRO A 490 -39.31 2.63 11.44
CA PRO A 490 -38.16 3.51 11.50
C PRO A 490 -38.59 4.97 11.31
N TYR A 491 -37.96 5.87 12.08
CA TYR A 491 -38.14 7.30 11.96
C TYR A 491 -36.79 7.96 11.70
N VAL A 492 -36.61 8.40 10.47
CA VAL A 492 -35.42 9.12 9.98
C VAL A 492 -35.92 10.24 9.07
N THR A 493 -35.70 11.49 9.45
CA THR A 493 -36.03 12.68 8.67
C THR A 493 -34.83 13.60 8.54
N GLU A 494 -34.88 14.56 7.63
CA GLU A 494 -33.80 15.57 7.51
C GLU A 494 -33.62 16.33 8.82
N GLU A 495 -34.73 16.68 9.49
CA GLU A 495 -34.71 17.39 10.79
C GLU A 495 -34.10 16.50 11.89
N SER A 496 -34.45 15.22 11.94
CA SER A 496 -33.86 14.30 12.94
C SER A 496 -32.36 14.11 12.71
N ILE A 497 -31.92 13.96 11.49
CA ILE A 497 -30.48 13.86 11.13
C ILE A 497 -29.77 15.15 11.54
N LYS A 498 -30.31 16.32 11.14
CA LYS A 498 -29.71 17.61 11.49
C LYS A 498 -29.61 17.82 13.00
N LYS A 499 -30.66 17.51 13.74
CA LYS A 499 -30.64 17.65 15.22
C LYS A 499 -29.54 16.76 15.82
N ILE A 500 -29.40 15.51 15.33
CA ILE A 500 -28.36 14.60 15.84
C ILE A 500 -26.97 15.13 15.47
N GLN A 501 -26.76 15.62 14.24
CA GLN A 501 -25.51 16.26 13.83
C GLN A 501 -25.15 17.44 14.77
N ASP A 502 -26.10 18.33 15.08
CA ASP A 502 -25.85 19.48 15.92
C ASP A 502 -25.48 19.06 17.36
N VAL A 503 -26.14 18.03 17.89
CA VAL A 503 -25.82 17.46 19.22
C VAL A 503 -24.44 16.80 19.18
N VAL A 504 -24.15 16.01 18.19
CA VAL A 504 -22.85 15.30 18.07
C VAL A 504 -21.72 16.27 17.83
N ARG A 505 -21.92 17.35 17.08
CA ARG A 505 -20.90 18.39 16.83
C ARG A 505 -20.51 19.11 18.14
N THR A 506 -21.39 19.19 19.09
CA THR A 506 -21.12 19.85 20.37
C THR A 506 -20.72 18.89 21.49
N GLU A 507 -21.34 17.72 21.57
CA GLU A 507 -21.20 16.79 22.70
C GLU A 507 -20.55 15.44 22.34
N GLY A 508 -20.31 15.20 21.04
CA GLY A 508 -19.82 13.91 20.52
C GLY A 508 -20.88 12.81 20.55
N THR A 509 -20.55 11.65 20.00
CA THR A 509 -21.48 10.52 19.90
C THR A 509 -21.83 9.87 21.24
N ASN A 510 -21.11 10.16 22.32
CA ASN A 510 -21.51 9.73 23.66
C ASN A 510 -22.90 10.26 24.04
N ALA A 511 -23.33 11.43 23.52
CA ALA A 511 -24.66 11.99 23.72
C ALA A 511 -25.78 11.04 23.28
N TRP A 512 -25.58 10.26 22.20
CA TRP A 512 -26.55 9.25 21.76
C TRP A 512 -26.84 8.21 22.83
N TRP A 513 -25.84 7.81 23.58
CA TRP A 513 -25.99 6.78 24.63
C TRP A 513 -26.45 7.37 25.97
N ALA A 514 -26.05 8.61 26.27
CA ALA A 514 -26.35 9.27 27.52
C ALA A 514 -27.76 9.87 27.62
N LYS A 515 -28.29 10.37 26.47
CA LYS A 515 -29.60 11.06 26.45
C LYS A 515 -30.72 10.09 26.09
N GLU A 516 -31.97 10.43 26.51
CA GLU A 516 -33.16 9.71 26.13
C GLU A 516 -33.58 10.02 24.68
N ALA A 517 -34.35 9.11 24.03
CA ALA A 517 -34.82 9.34 22.67
C ALA A 517 -35.61 10.67 22.51
N LYS A 518 -36.45 11.01 23.50
CA LYS A 518 -37.24 12.26 23.50
C LYS A 518 -36.39 13.53 23.41
N ASP A 519 -35.15 13.50 23.91
CA ASP A 519 -34.25 14.64 23.92
C ASP A 519 -33.51 14.82 22.60
N LEU A 520 -33.46 13.71 21.80
CA LEU A 520 -32.74 13.61 20.54
C LEU A 520 -33.66 13.72 19.31
N VAL A 521 -34.93 13.36 19.39
CA VAL A 521 -35.87 13.57 18.29
C VAL A 521 -36.26 15.06 18.14
N PRO A 522 -36.62 15.55 16.96
CA PRO A 522 -37.15 16.89 16.77
C PRO A 522 -38.38 17.17 17.64
N GLU A 523 -38.58 18.41 17.98
CA GLU A 523 -39.78 18.81 18.70
C GLU A 523 -41.05 18.55 17.89
N GLY A 524 -42.07 17.94 18.50
CA GLY A 524 -43.30 17.59 17.80
C GLY A 524 -43.20 16.37 16.89
N ALA A 525 -42.08 15.59 16.91
CA ALA A 525 -41.91 14.36 16.12
C ALA A 525 -43.09 13.39 16.31
N LYS A 526 -43.60 12.86 15.19
CA LYS A 526 -44.68 11.86 15.15
C LYS A 526 -44.35 10.77 14.15
N CYS A 527 -44.64 9.53 14.50
CA CYS A 527 -44.50 8.42 13.61
C CYS A 527 -45.37 8.64 12.36
N PRO A 528 -44.81 8.54 11.14
CA PRO A 528 -45.58 8.77 9.90
C PRO A 528 -46.64 7.71 9.67
N LYS A 529 -46.51 6.53 10.28
CA LYS A 529 -47.43 5.40 10.10
C LYS A 529 -48.59 5.37 11.09
N CYS A 530 -48.36 5.63 12.37
CA CYS A 530 -49.38 5.52 13.42
C CYS A 530 -49.60 6.76 14.24
N GLY A 531 -48.80 7.84 14.05
CA GLY A 531 -48.93 9.10 14.78
C GLY A 531 -48.37 9.09 16.21
N CYS A 532 -47.85 7.97 16.70
CA CYS A 532 -47.21 7.87 18.03
C CYS A 532 -46.02 8.84 18.14
N THR A 533 -45.86 9.42 19.35
CA THR A 533 -44.82 10.39 19.68
C THR A 533 -43.68 9.79 20.50
N GLU A 534 -43.80 8.50 20.87
CA GLU A 534 -42.78 7.82 21.63
C GLU A 534 -41.86 6.98 20.74
N PHE A 535 -40.55 7.15 20.94
CA PHE A 535 -39.51 6.53 20.15
C PHE A 535 -38.50 5.80 21.02
N LYS A 536 -37.88 4.77 20.47
CA LYS A 536 -36.65 4.14 20.98
C LYS A 536 -35.51 4.34 19.97
N LYS A 537 -34.29 4.39 20.46
CA LYS A 537 -33.09 4.57 19.63
C LYS A 537 -32.61 3.25 19.08
N GLU A 538 -31.98 3.28 17.91
CA GLU A 538 -31.13 2.20 17.43
C GLU A 538 -29.90 2.00 18.35
N THR A 539 -29.42 0.78 18.48
CA THR A 539 -28.28 0.43 19.34
C THR A 539 -27.06 -0.01 18.54
N ASP A 540 -27.21 -0.23 17.26
CA ASP A 540 -26.10 -0.56 16.37
C ASP A 540 -25.30 0.69 16.01
N ILE A 541 -24.02 0.49 15.72
CA ILE A 541 -23.12 1.52 15.18
C ILE A 541 -22.91 1.33 13.68
N MET A 542 -22.43 2.36 13.01
CA MET A 542 -21.99 2.28 11.63
C MET A 542 -20.73 1.41 11.52
N ASP A 543 -20.57 0.81 10.35
CA ASP A 543 -19.34 0.13 9.96
C ASP A 543 -18.15 1.11 10.00
N VAL A 544 -17.00 0.70 10.54
CA VAL A 544 -15.79 1.54 10.58
C VAL A 544 -15.32 1.97 9.18
N TRP A 545 -15.60 1.18 8.15
CA TRP A 545 -15.33 1.57 6.76
C TRP A 545 -16.23 2.70 6.26
N PHE A 546 -17.34 2.96 6.93
CA PHE A 546 -18.15 4.15 6.69
C PHE A 546 -17.51 5.40 7.30
N ASP A 547 -16.83 5.26 8.46
CA ASP A 547 -16.11 6.35 9.13
C ASP A 547 -14.98 6.84 8.22
N SER A 548 -14.01 5.98 7.91
CA SER A 548 -12.89 6.34 7.02
C SER A 548 -13.35 6.63 5.59
N GLY A 549 -14.39 5.92 5.10
CA GLY A 549 -14.97 6.15 3.77
C GLY A 549 -15.60 7.52 3.58
N SER A 550 -16.09 8.17 4.66
CA SER A 550 -16.70 9.50 4.59
C SER A 550 -15.72 10.67 4.81
N THR A 551 -14.41 10.39 4.97
CA THR A 551 -13.40 11.43 5.25
C THR A 551 -13.24 12.46 4.13
N HIS A 552 -13.57 12.12 2.88
CA HIS A 552 -13.65 13.11 1.81
C HIS A 552 -14.62 14.25 2.13
N GLN A 553 -15.67 14.02 2.91
CA GLN A 553 -16.60 15.05 3.38
C GLN A 553 -16.14 15.68 4.70
N SER A 554 -15.80 14.86 5.68
CA SER A 554 -15.47 15.34 7.03
C SER A 554 -14.06 15.94 7.14
N VAL A 555 -13.20 15.75 6.15
CA VAL A 555 -11.86 16.34 6.12
C VAL A 555 -11.71 17.30 4.94
N LEU A 556 -11.83 16.81 3.70
CA LEU A 556 -11.55 17.67 2.55
C LEU A 556 -12.54 18.84 2.49
N VAL A 557 -13.84 18.57 2.48
CA VAL A 557 -14.87 19.61 2.38
C VAL A 557 -14.94 20.46 3.65
N GLU A 558 -15.02 19.86 4.85
CA GLU A 558 -15.18 20.59 6.11
C GLU A 558 -13.96 21.48 6.43
N ARG A 559 -12.74 21.10 6.01
CA ARG A 559 -11.53 21.90 6.22
C ARG A 559 -11.18 22.81 5.05
N GLY A 560 -12.03 22.88 4.03
CA GLY A 560 -11.85 23.76 2.86
C GLY A 560 -10.70 23.34 1.95
N LEU A 561 -10.35 22.04 1.92
CA LEU A 561 -9.39 21.49 0.99
C LEU A 561 -10.07 21.17 -0.34
N ASP A 562 -9.25 21.00 -1.40
CA ASP A 562 -9.76 20.62 -2.70
C ASP A 562 -10.44 19.24 -2.66
N TYR A 563 -11.60 19.18 -3.32
CA TYR A 563 -12.35 17.95 -3.49
C TYR A 563 -12.83 17.84 -4.95
N PRO A 564 -12.58 16.70 -5.63
CA PRO A 564 -11.84 15.51 -5.14
C PRO A 564 -10.35 15.79 -4.86
N ALA A 565 -9.75 14.98 -3.98
CA ALA A 565 -8.32 15.03 -3.73
C ALA A 565 -7.53 14.74 -5.01
N ASP A 566 -6.31 15.28 -5.13
CA ASP A 566 -5.44 14.96 -6.26
C ASP A 566 -4.95 13.52 -6.20
N LEU A 567 -4.59 13.01 -5.01
CA LEU A 567 -4.02 11.68 -4.87
C LEU A 567 -4.50 10.97 -3.60
N TYR A 568 -4.86 9.67 -3.75
CA TYR A 568 -4.91 8.68 -2.68
C TYR A 568 -3.77 7.69 -2.86
N LEU A 569 -3.03 7.37 -1.78
CA LEU A 569 -1.95 6.40 -1.80
C LEU A 569 -2.09 5.42 -0.64
N GLU A 570 -2.32 4.14 -0.94
CA GLU A 570 -2.38 3.07 0.08
C GLU A 570 -1.92 1.73 -0.48
N GLY A 571 -1.94 0.71 0.38
CA GLY A 571 -1.62 -0.67 0.01
C GLY A 571 -2.69 -1.33 -0.85
N ASN A 572 -2.29 -2.41 -1.47
CA ASN A 572 -3.08 -3.29 -2.35
C ASN A 572 -4.40 -3.78 -1.74
N ASP A 573 -4.47 -3.98 -0.41
CA ASP A 573 -5.65 -4.42 0.31
C ASP A 573 -6.75 -3.35 0.31
N GLN A 574 -6.41 -2.09 0.08
CA GLN A 574 -7.36 -0.98 0.15
C GLN A 574 -8.32 -0.90 -1.05
N TYR A 575 -8.12 -1.72 -2.09
CA TYR A 575 -9.14 -1.92 -3.11
C TYR A 575 -10.45 -2.51 -2.54
N ARG A 576 -10.36 -3.30 -1.47
CA ARG A 576 -11.54 -3.78 -0.69
C ARG A 576 -11.76 -3.01 0.61
N GLY A 577 -10.99 -1.98 0.87
CA GLY A 577 -11.04 -1.14 2.07
C GLY A 577 -11.38 0.31 1.73
N TRP A 578 -10.48 1.20 2.09
CA TRP A 578 -10.66 2.64 2.03
C TRP A 578 -10.87 3.22 0.61
N PHE A 579 -10.16 2.72 -0.40
CA PHE A 579 -10.39 3.17 -1.78
C PHE A 579 -11.84 2.93 -2.19
N GLN A 580 -12.38 1.76 -1.85
CA GLN A 580 -13.74 1.39 -2.24
C GLN A 580 -14.79 2.08 -1.37
N SER A 581 -14.62 2.13 -0.05
CA SER A 581 -15.59 2.78 0.84
C SER A 581 -15.69 4.28 0.58
N SER A 582 -14.55 4.97 0.33
CA SER A 582 -14.54 6.38 -0.08
C SER A 582 -15.23 6.59 -1.41
N LEU A 583 -14.98 5.70 -2.39
CA LEU A 583 -15.62 5.78 -3.70
C LEU A 583 -17.14 5.62 -3.60
N LEU A 584 -17.61 4.63 -2.85
CA LEU A 584 -19.04 4.36 -2.69
C LEU A 584 -19.77 5.53 -2.02
N THR A 585 -19.25 6.04 -0.90
CA THR A 585 -19.87 7.17 -0.18
C THR A 585 -19.83 8.46 -1.01
N SER A 586 -18.72 8.72 -1.71
CA SER A 586 -18.56 9.90 -2.55
C SER A 586 -19.53 9.89 -3.74
N VAL A 587 -19.61 8.78 -4.46
CA VAL A 587 -20.52 8.64 -5.61
C VAL A 587 -21.98 8.67 -5.14
N ALA A 588 -22.29 7.99 -4.05
CA ALA A 588 -23.64 8.01 -3.50
C ALA A 588 -24.11 9.44 -3.12
N VAL A 589 -23.23 10.27 -2.54
CA VAL A 589 -23.58 11.62 -2.10
C VAL A 589 -23.41 12.64 -3.21
N ASN A 590 -22.29 12.62 -3.93
CA ASN A 590 -21.87 13.69 -4.84
C ASN A 590 -21.82 13.26 -6.33
N GLY A 591 -21.95 11.99 -6.67
CA GLY A 591 -21.91 11.49 -8.04
C GLY A 591 -20.52 11.44 -8.68
N ILE A 592 -19.44 11.68 -7.92
CA ILE A 592 -18.06 11.70 -8.42
C ILE A 592 -17.13 10.86 -7.53
N ALA A 593 -15.99 10.44 -8.09
CA ALA A 593 -14.92 9.82 -7.30
C ALA A 593 -14.32 10.84 -6.31
N PRO A 594 -13.85 10.40 -5.11
CA PRO A 594 -13.28 11.31 -4.12
C PRO A 594 -11.81 11.68 -4.41
N TYR A 595 -11.22 11.10 -5.43
CA TYR A 595 -9.81 11.22 -5.84
C TYR A 595 -9.69 11.30 -7.36
N LYS A 596 -8.66 12.02 -7.83
CA LYS A 596 -8.30 12.12 -9.26
C LYS A 596 -7.33 11.01 -9.65
N GLU A 597 -6.40 10.66 -8.74
CA GLU A 597 -5.41 9.62 -8.93
C GLU A 597 -5.39 8.67 -7.74
N VAL A 598 -5.11 7.39 -8.02
CA VAL A 598 -4.86 6.35 -7.01
C VAL A 598 -3.51 5.73 -7.27
N LEU A 599 -2.64 5.82 -6.28
CA LEU A 599 -1.33 5.17 -6.28
C LEU A 599 -1.35 3.99 -5.28
N CYS A 600 -0.99 2.80 -5.77
CA CYS A 600 -1.05 1.59 -4.96
C CYS A 600 0.36 1.07 -4.66
N CYS A 601 0.62 0.71 -3.40
CA CYS A 601 1.85 0.03 -3.02
C CYS A 601 1.59 -1.44 -2.61
N GLY A 602 2.62 -2.29 -2.75
CA GLY A 602 2.62 -3.67 -2.26
C GLY A 602 2.79 -3.75 -0.74
N PHE A 603 2.91 -4.98 -0.24
CA PHE A 603 3.16 -5.24 1.16
C PHE A 603 4.65 -5.26 1.48
N VAL A 604 4.98 -5.03 2.73
CA VAL A 604 6.34 -5.29 3.22
C VAL A 604 6.44 -6.74 3.68
N VAL A 605 7.42 -7.45 3.13
CA VAL A 605 7.69 -8.86 3.40
C VAL A 605 9.11 -9.03 3.95
N ASP A 606 9.39 -10.17 4.60
CA ASP A 606 10.74 -10.45 5.11
C ASP A 606 11.72 -10.77 3.97
N GLY A 607 13.00 -10.96 4.30
CA GLY A 607 14.04 -11.26 3.31
C GLY A 607 13.83 -12.56 2.51
N GLN A 608 12.86 -13.40 2.90
CA GLN A 608 12.45 -14.62 2.20
C GLN A 608 11.12 -14.45 1.45
N GLY A 609 10.59 -13.24 1.35
CA GLY A 609 9.31 -12.95 0.70
C GLY A 609 8.06 -13.36 1.49
N ARG A 610 8.18 -13.64 2.79
CA ARG A 610 7.06 -14.04 3.64
C ARG A 610 6.43 -12.82 4.32
N LYS A 611 5.11 -12.81 4.41
CA LYS A 611 4.38 -11.76 5.14
C LYS A 611 4.88 -11.63 6.58
N MET A 612 5.21 -10.42 6.99
CA MET A 612 5.62 -10.13 8.36
C MET A 612 4.45 -10.25 9.33
N SER A 613 4.66 -10.95 10.45
CA SER A 613 3.67 -11.05 11.52
C SER A 613 4.32 -11.22 12.88
N LYS A 614 3.63 -10.77 13.93
CA LYS A 614 4.08 -10.98 15.32
C LYS A 614 4.16 -12.46 15.69
N SER A 615 3.29 -13.29 15.14
CA SER A 615 3.23 -14.74 15.39
C SER A 615 4.40 -15.50 14.77
N LEU A 616 4.97 -15.02 13.67
CA LEU A 616 6.16 -15.59 13.03
C LEU A 616 7.46 -15.01 13.60
N GLY A 617 7.39 -13.96 14.43
CA GLY A 617 8.56 -13.29 14.97
C GLY A 617 9.49 -12.63 13.94
N ASN A 618 9.01 -12.44 12.71
CA ASN A 618 9.75 -11.85 11.61
C ASN A 618 9.40 -10.36 11.38
N GLY A 619 8.65 -9.75 12.27
CA GLY A 619 8.28 -8.33 12.18
C GLY A 619 9.47 -7.42 12.47
N VAL A 620 9.69 -6.43 11.61
CA VAL A 620 10.72 -5.38 11.77
C VAL A 620 10.04 -4.09 12.22
N SER A 621 10.52 -3.54 13.36
CA SER A 621 10.05 -2.26 13.87
C SER A 621 10.75 -1.11 13.12
N PRO A 622 10.01 -0.17 12.50
CA PRO A 622 10.61 0.99 11.85
C PRO A 622 11.40 1.88 12.82
N ILE A 623 10.98 1.92 14.07
CA ILE A 623 11.65 2.70 15.12
C ILE A 623 13.00 2.06 15.47
N ASP A 624 13.04 0.72 15.61
CA ASP A 624 14.29 0.01 15.86
C ASP A 624 15.27 0.15 14.70
N VAL A 625 14.78 0.09 13.45
CA VAL A 625 15.60 0.38 12.26
C VAL A 625 16.14 1.80 12.30
N SER A 626 15.29 2.79 12.59
CA SER A 626 15.70 4.19 12.67
C SER A 626 16.72 4.44 13.79
N ASN A 627 16.60 3.73 14.90
CA ASN A 627 17.55 3.82 16.01
C ASN A 627 18.87 3.08 15.75
N LYS A 628 18.89 2.11 14.84
CA LYS A 628 20.07 1.33 14.47
C LYS A 628 20.80 1.90 13.25
N PHE A 629 20.08 2.24 12.20
CA PHE A 629 20.62 2.66 10.91
C PHE A 629 20.37 4.14 10.60
N GLY A 630 19.32 4.72 11.14
CA GLY A 630 18.79 6.04 10.80
C GLY A 630 17.50 5.98 9.98
N ALA A 631 16.67 7.02 10.10
CA ALA A 631 15.44 7.15 9.32
C ALA A 631 15.72 7.39 7.83
N ASP A 632 16.77 8.14 7.48
CA ASP A 632 17.18 8.35 6.08
C ASP A 632 17.53 7.03 5.36
N ILE A 633 18.08 6.03 6.07
CA ILE A 633 18.32 4.71 5.49
C ILE A 633 17.00 3.99 5.21
N LEU A 634 16.03 4.09 6.11
CA LEU A 634 14.69 3.51 5.90
C LEU A 634 13.94 4.24 4.79
N ARG A 635 14.10 5.56 4.66
CA ARG A 635 13.55 6.36 3.57
C ARG A 635 14.15 5.94 2.22
N LEU A 636 15.45 5.80 2.12
CA LEU A 636 16.10 5.28 0.91
C LEU A 636 15.65 3.86 0.57
N TRP A 637 15.49 2.98 1.57
CA TRP A 637 14.95 1.65 1.34
C TRP A 637 13.56 1.71 0.69
N ALA A 638 12.66 2.54 1.23
CA ALA A 638 11.29 2.66 0.70
C ALA A 638 11.26 3.14 -0.76
N LEU A 639 12.28 3.91 -1.18
CA LEU A 639 12.37 4.52 -2.51
C LEU A 639 13.29 3.75 -3.46
N SER A 640 14.04 2.74 -2.99
CA SER A 640 15.04 2.02 -3.80
C SER A 640 14.48 0.91 -4.67
N SER A 641 13.23 0.53 -4.47
CA SER A 641 12.59 -0.63 -5.11
C SER A 641 11.33 -0.21 -5.87
N ASP A 642 10.85 -1.10 -6.72
CA ASP A 642 9.50 -0.99 -7.26
C ASP A 642 8.47 -1.32 -6.16
N TYR A 643 8.01 -0.29 -5.50
CA TYR A 643 7.05 -0.40 -4.40
C TYR A 643 5.62 -0.75 -4.84
N SER A 644 5.33 -0.81 -6.14
CA SER A 644 4.04 -1.31 -6.66
C SER A 644 3.88 -2.82 -6.42
N MET A 645 5.02 -3.51 -6.22
CA MET A 645 5.11 -4.90 -5.84
C MET A 645 5.45 -5.05 -4.34
N ASP A 646 5.43 -6.27 -3.82
CA ASP A 646 5.84 -6.53 -2.45
C ASP A 646 7.31 -6.20 -2.23
N VAL A 647 7.62 -5.45 -1.17
CA VAL A 647 8.95 -4.93 -0.88
C VAL A 647 9.61 -5.72 0.24
N ASN A 648 10.77 -6.30 -0.05
CA ASN A 648 11.55 -7.03 0.94
C ASN A 648 12.26 -6.09 1.93
N LEU A 649 12.23 -6.42 3.21
CA LEU A 649 12.97 -5.72 4.27
C LEU A 649 13.76 -6.70 5.11
N SER A 650 15.08 -6.50 5.18
CA SER A 650 15.99 -7.26 6.03
C SER A 650 17.22 -6.42 6.40
N ASP A 651 17.96 -6.85 7.43
CA ASP A 651 19.20 -6.19 7.86
C ASP A 651 20.25 -6.12 6.72
N ASP A 652 20.33 -7.14 5.87
CA ASP A 652 21.32 -7.16 4.77
C ASP A 652 20.95 -6.18 3.66
N ILE A 653 19.65 -6.04 3.35
CA ILE A 653 19.17 -5.00 2.44
C ILE A 653 19.51 -3.62 3.00
N LEU A 654 19.22 -3.37 4.27
CA LEU A 654 19.52 -2.08 4.92
C LEU A 654 21.01 -1.76 4.96
N LYS A 655 21.89 -2.76 5.10
CA LYS A 655 23.35 -2.58 4.96
C LYS A 655 23.74 -2.15 3.55
N GLY A 656 23.15 -2.81 2.52
CA GLY A 656 23.36 -2.42 1.12
C GLY A 656 22.94 -0.98 0.83
N ILE A 657 21.77 -0.57 1.35
CA ILE A 657 21.28 0.82 1.26
C ILE A 657 22.22 1.79 2.00
N SER A 658 22.72 1.39 3.17
CA SER A 658 23.69 2.21 3.93
C SER A 658 25.00 2.44 3.16
N ASP A 659 25.42 1.49 2.31
CA ASP A 659 26.58 1.64 1.46
C ASP A 659 26.36 2.68 0.35
N VAL A 660 25.17 2.68 -0.27
CA VAL A 660 24.78 3.70 -1.25
C VAL A 660 24.69 5.07 -0.57
N TYR A 661 24.03 5.16 0.58
CA TYR A 661 23.98 6.38 1.38
C TYR A 661 25.38 6.98 1.64
N ARG A 662 26.34 6.12 2.07
CA ARG A 662 27.72 6.56 2.33
C ARG A 662 28.39 7.14 1.08
N LYS A 663 28.15 6.59 -0.10
CA LYS A 663 28.71 7.09 -1.36
C LYS A 663 28.15 8.47 -1.69
N ILE A 664 26.83 8.63 -1.60
CA ILE A 664 26.16 9.93 -1.81
C ILE A 664 26.71 10.98 -0.81
N ARG A 665 26.76 10.64 0.47
CA ARG A 665 27.28 11.52 1.51
C ARG A 665 28.75 11.90 1.27
N ASN A 666 29.59 10.96 0.83
CA ASN A 666 31.00 11.22 0.54
C ASN A 666 31.16 12.17 -0.65
N THR A 667 30.32 12.06 -1.68
CA THR A 667 30.31 13.00 -2.81
C THR A 667 29.99 14.41 -2.31
N ALA A 668 28.92 14.57 -1.54
CA ALA A 668 28.56 15.87 -0.96
C ALA A 668 29.67 16.43 -0.07
N ARG A 669 30.27 15.62 0.81
CA ARG A 669 31.35 16.02 1.69
C ARG A 669 32.58 16.48 0.91
N TYR A 670 32.96 15.78 -0.17
CA TYR A 670 34.07 16.16 -1.01
C TYR A 670 33.84 17.52 -1.67
N ILE A 671 32.66 17.78 -2.17
CA ILE A 671 32.28 19.05 -2.78
C ILE A 671 32.31 20.15 -1.72
N LEU A 672 31.65 19.98 -0.56
CA LEU A 672 31.67 20.94 0.55
C LEU A 672 33.09 21.30 0.97
N GLY A 673 33.98 20.30 1.06
CA GLY A 673 35.36 20.50 1.43
C GLY A 673 36.17 21.34 0.44
N ASN A 674 35.78 21.31 -0.84
CA ASN A 674 36.46 22.02 -1.90
C ASN A 674 35.80 23.36 -2.30
N THR A 675 34.62 23.65 -1.74
CA THR A 675 33.90 24.90 -1.99
C THR A 675 33.84 25.80 -0.76
N TYR A 676 34.64 25.53 0.29
CA TYR A 676 34.63 26.28 1.55
C TYR A 676 34.95 27.76 1.41
N ASP A 677 35.77 28.14 0.39
CA ASP A 677 36.19 29.51 0.08
C ASP A 677 35.54 30.05 -1.20
N TYR A 678 34.45 29.40 -1.67
CA TYR A 678 33.73 29.80 -2.86
C TYR A 678 32.60 30.79 -2.53
N ASP A 679 32.54 31.87 -3.32
CA ASP A 679 31.47 32.86 -3.24
C ASP A 679 30.42 32.59 -4.34
N PRO A 680 29.24 32.09 -3.99
CA PRO A 680 28.23 31.75 -4.98
C PRO A 680 27.61 32.95 -5.72
N GLU A 681 27.85 34.19 -5.23
CA GLU A 681 27.47 35.43 -5.91
C GLU A 681 28.41 35.78 -7.08
N LYS A 682 29.54 35.07 -7.21
CA LYS A 682 30.53 35.31 -8.24
C LYS A 682 30.85 34.06 -9.06
N PRO A 683 29.87 33.48 -9.72
CA PRO A 683 30.09 32.29 -10.55
C PRO A 683 30.93 32.65 -11.78
N VAL A 684 31.75 31.70 -12.22
CA VAL A 684 32.43 31.79 -13.52
C VAL A 684 31.37 31.59 -14.61
N ALA A 685 31.38 32.43 -15.66
CA ALA A 685 30.42 32.30 -16.76
C ALA A 685 30.60 30.97 -17.51
N TYR A 686 29.51 30.43 -18.05
CA TYR A 686 29.52 29.13 -18.70
C TYR A 686 30.53 29.04 -19.85
N GLU A 687 30.69 30.11 -20.62
CA GLU A 687 31.64 30.18 -21.74
C GLU A 687 33.10 29.99 -21.26
N ASP A 688 33.42 30.52 -20.04
CA ASP A 688 34.74 30.45 -19.47
C ASP A 688 35.04 29.15 -18.69
N LEU A 689 34.07 28.29 -18.54
CA LEU A 689 34.23 26.95 -17.96
C LEU A 689 35.08 26.06 -18.88
N GLN A 690 35.89 25.20 -18.26
CA GLN A 690 36.61 24.18 -19.02
C GLN A 690 35.63 23.14 -19.58
N GLU A 691 36.04 22.46 -20.65
CA GLU A 691 35.13 21.50 -21.32
C GLU A 691 34.67 20.36 -20.41
N ILE A 692 35.52 19.91 -19.49
CA ILE A 692 35.14 18.90 -18.49
C ILE A 692 34.09 19.42 -17.51
N ASP A 693 34.12 20.70 -17.16
CA ASP A 693 33.11 21.35 -16.33
C ASP A 693 31.76 21.42 -17.06
N LYS A 694 31.78 21.78 -18.32
CA LYS A 694 30.62 21.80 -19.21
C LYS A 694 30.02 20.40 -19.36
N TRP A 695 30.87 19.38 -19.49
CA TRP A 695 30.41 17.97 -19.49
C TRP A 695 29.72 17.60 -18.17
N ALA A 696 30.31 17.98 -17.02
CA ALA A 696 29.74 17.68 -15.72
C ALA A 696 28.35 18.37 -15.56
N LEU A 697 28.19 19.60 -16.05
CA LEU A 697 26.90 20.30 -16.06
C LEU A 697 25.90 19.64 -17.03
N THR A 698 26.35 19.11 -18.17
CA THR A 698 25.48 18.34 -19.08
C THR A 698 24.97 17.07 -18.39
N ARG A 699 25.82 16.37 -17.63
CA ARG A 699 25.40 15.21 -16.82
C ARG A 699 24.43 15.59 -15.72
N LEU A 700 24.67 16.70 -15.03
CA LEU A 700 23.76 17.25 -14.02
C LEU A 700 22.41 17.61 -14.64
N ASN A 701 22.39 18.25 -15.78
CA ASN A 701 21.17 18.64 -16.47
C ASN A 701 20.30 17.43 -16.84
N LYS A 702 20.98 16.36 -17.29
CA LYS A 702 20.30 15.08 -17.54
C LYS A 702 19.69 14.51 -16.24
N LEU A 703 20.46 14.49 -15.13
CA LEU A 703 19.97 14.03 -13.83
C LEU A 703 18.73 14.81 -13.38
N ILE A 704 18.75 16.16 -13.49
CA ILE A 704 17.61 17.00 -13.13
C ILE A 704 16.36 16.63 -13.96
N LYS A 705 16.52 16.46 -15.29
CA LYS A 705 15.42 16.07 -16.18
C LYS A 705 14.84 14.71 -15.82
N ASP A 706 15.72 13.72 -15.64
CA ASP A 706 15.33 12.34 -15.36
C ASP A 706 14.63 12.25 -13.98
N CYS A 707 15.24 12.79 -12.91
CA CYS A 707 14.63 12.80 -11.58
C CYS A 707 13.32 13.60 -11.53
N THR A 708 13.20 14.71 -12.26
CA THR A 708 11.94 15.44 -12.36
C THR A 708 10.82 14.56 -12.95
N LYS A 709 11.13 13.88 -14.06
CA LYS A 709 10.20 12.93 -14.68
C LYS A 709 9.83 11.80 -13.72
N ASP A 710 10.81 11.22 -13.05
CA ASP A 710 10.61 10.09 -12.15
C ASP A 710 9.77 10.46 -10.92
N TYR A 711 9.97 11.63 -10.35
CA TYR A 711 9.10 12.15 -9.29
C TYR A 711 7.67 12.43 -9.79
N ASP A 712 7.52 13.00 -10.99
CA ASP A 712 6.22 13.29 -11.57
C ASP A 712 5.44 12.03 -11.93
N THR A 713 6.13 10.92 -12.24
CA THR A 713 5.54 9.62 -12.57
C THR A 713 5.57 8.61 -11.42
N TYR A 714 5.94 9.06 -10.22
CA TYR A 714 6.06 8.23 -9.03
C TYR A 714 7.06 7.06 -9.16
N SER A 715 8.06 7.19 -10.05
CA SER A 715 9.08 6.15 -10.35
C SER A 715 10.34 6.32 -9.48
N PHE A 716 10.17 6.40 -8.17
CA PHE A 716 11.24 6.78 -7.23
C PHE A 716 12.47 5.88 -7.27
N GLY A 717 12.29 4.58 -7.60
CA GLY A 717 13.40 3.65 -7.77
C GLY A 717 14.38 4.07 -8.86
N ASN A 718 13.88 4.65 -9.97
CA ASN A 718 14.72 5.17 -11.03
C ASN A 718 15.53 6.37 -10.54
N CYS A 719 14.88 7.34 -9.91
CA CYS A 719 15.56 8.51 -9.33
C CYS A 719 16.66 8.10 -8.34
N TYR A 720 16.39 7.11 -7.46
CA TYR A 720 17.39 6.55 -6.55
C TYR A 720 18.60 5.99 -7.29
N HIS A 721 18.38 5.21 -8.35
CA HIS A 721 19.44 4.64 -9.16
C HIS A 721 20.24 5.70 -9.92
N ASP A 722 19.57 6.68 -10.50
CA ASP A 722 20.18 7.77 -11.26
C ASP A 722 21.05 8.65 -10.36
N VAL A 723 20.57 9.00 -9.17
CA VAL A 723 21.38 9.73 -8.16
C VAL A 723 22.60 8.93 -7.74
N ASN A 724 22.46 7.63 -7.46
CA ASN A 724 23.59 6.78 -7.10
C ASN A 724 24.60 6.67 -8.25
N GLN A 725 24.14 6.45 -9.48
CA GLN A 725 24.98 6.40 -10.66
C GLN A 725 25.76 7.71 -10.87
N PHE A 726 25.07 8.84 -10.78
CA PHE A 726 25.67 10.15 -10.90
C PHE A 726 26.75 10.38 -9.82
N CYS A 727 26.43 10.13 -8.56
CA CYS A 727 27.38 10.34 -7.47
C CYS A 727 28.61 9.43 -7.56
N VAL A 728 28.43 8.17 -7.93
CA VAL A 728 29.51 7.16 -7.93
C VAL A 728 30.31 7.19 -9.21
N VAL A 729 29.66 7.17 -10.35
CA VAL A 729 30.32 7.01 -11.65
C VAL A 729 30.71 8.35 -12.23
N ASP A 730 29.74 9.26 -12.40
CA ASP A 730 30.03 10.53 -13.07
C ASP A 730 30.87 11.45 -12.17
N MET A 731 30.56 11.49 -10.87
CA MET A 731 31.25 12.40 -9.94
C MET A 731 32.48 11.76 -9.31
N SER A 732 32.30 10.81 -8.38
CA SER A 732 33.41 10.34 -7.53
C SER A 732 34.52 9.65 -8.31
N SER A 733 34.21 8.78 -9.28
CA SER A 733 35.21 8.01 -10.04
C SER A 733 35.66 8.71 -11.32
N PHE A 734 35.10 9.84 -11.67
CA PHE A 734 35.43 10.56 -12.88
C PHE A 734 35.69 12.04 -12.64
N TYR A 735 34.67 12.89 -12.63
CA TYR A 735 34.84 14.35 -12.60
C TYR A 735 35.68 14.82 -11.43
N LEU A 736 35.27 14.46 -10.21
CA LEU A 736 35.94 14.93 -8.96
C LEU A 736 37.34 14.35 -8.82
N ASP A 737 37.67 13.22 -9.42
CA ASP A 737 39.00 12.63 -9.42
C ASP A 737 39.92 13.39 -10.36
N ILE A 738 39.49 13.72 -11.56
CA ILE A 738 40.24 14.40 -12.60
C ILE A 738 40.57 15.82 -12.18
N ILE A 739 39.64 16.55 -11.56
CA ILE A 739 39.86 18.00 -11.22
C ILE A 739 40.69 18.22 -9.95
N LYS A 740 41.12 17.17 -9.24
CA LYS A 740 41.88 17.26 -7.98
C LYS A 740 43.13 18.12 -8.13
N ASP A 741 43.90 17.85 -9.20
CA ASP A 741 45.14 18.62 -9.45
C ASP A 741 44.82 20.10 -9.57
N ARG A 742 43.85 20.48 -10.38
CA ARG A 742 43.38 21.86 -10.57
C ARG A 742 42.90 22.51 -9.26
N LEU A 743 42.12 21.79 -8.46
CA LEU A 743 41.63 22.31 -7.19
C LEU A 743 42.72 22.57 -6.18
N TYR A 744 43.72 21.68 -6.10
CA TYR A 744 44.74 21.74 -5.04
C TYR A 744 45.95 22.52 -5.43
N THR A 745 46.38 22.50 -6.68
CA THR A 745 47.64 23.05 -7.12
C THR A 745 47.54 24.41 -7.79
N GLU A 746 46.40 24.85 -8.26
CA GLU A 746 46.18 26.17 -8.78
C GLU A 746 46.17 27.24 -7.69
N LYS A 747 46.29 28.56 -8.04
CA LYS A 747 46.05 29.64 -7.11
C LYS A 747 44.66 29.63 -6.57
N ALA A 748 44.49 30.03 -5.33
CA ALA A 748 43.18 30.05 -4.67
C ALA A 748 42.13 30.88 -5.44
N ASP A 749 42.53 31.96 -6.09
CA ASP A 749 41.68 32.88 -6.86
C ASP A 749 41.74 32.68 -8.38
N SER A 750 42.47 31.66 -8.87
CA SER A 750 42.56 31.43 -10.32
C SER A 750 41.19 31.13 -10.96
N VAL A 751 40.97 31.61 -12.16
CA VAL A 751 39.74 31.35 -12.92
C VAL A 751 39.52 29.85 -13.09
N ALA A 752 40.58 29.08 -13.35
CA ALA A 752 40.52 27.64 -13.51
C ALA A 752 39.98 26.94 -12.26
N ARG A 753 40.46 27.30 -11.06
CA ARG A 753 39.97 26.76 -9.79
C ARG A 753 38.52 27.21 -9.51
N ARG A 754 38.23 28.50 -9.72
CA ARG A 754 36.87 29.05 -9.53
C ARG A 754 35.85 28.43 -10.49
N ALA A 755 36.24 28.10 -11.73
CA ALA A 755 35.40 27.37 -12.68
C ALA A 755 35.02 25.98 -12.14
N ALA A 756 35.98 25.21 -11.60
CA ALA A 756 35.68 23.93 -10.97
C ALA A 756 34.75 24.07 -9.75
N GLN A 757 34.99 25.10 -8.91
CA GLN A 757 34.17 25.38 -7.74
C GLN A 757 32.75 25.82 -8.13
N THR A 758 32.57 26.63 -9.18
CA THR A 758 31.27 27.00 -9.74
C THR A 758 30.49 25.77 -10.15
N THR A 759 31.12 24.86 -10.90
CA THR A 759 30.51 23.62 -11.34
C THR A 759 30.15 22.72 -10.17
N MET A 760 31.04 22.55 -9.20
CA MET A 760 30.74 21.75 -8.00
C MET A 760 29.63 22.35 -7.15
N TYR A 761 29.57 23.69 -7.06
CA TYR A 761 28.48 24.35 -6.35
C TYR A 761 27.11 24.04 -7.01
N TYR A 762 26.99 24.21 -8.33
CA TYR A 762 25.74 23.87 -9.04
C TYR A 762 25.36 22.40 -8.89
N ILE A 763 26.35 21.49 -8.90
CA ILE A 763 26.11 20.07 -8.69
C ILE A 763 25.55 19.82 -7.29
N LEU A 764 26.16 20.40 -6.26
CA LEU A 764 25.73 20.17 -4.88
C LEU A 764 24.37 20.81 -4.59
N ASP A 765 24.14 22.02 -5.11
CA ASP A 765 22.87 22.72 -4.99
C ASP A 765 21.70 21.91 -5.58
N ALA A 766 21.84 21.47 -6.83
CA ALA A 766 20.83 20.64 -7.46
C ALA A 766 20.68 19.28 -6.75
N LEU A 767 21.80 18.66 -6.38
CA LEU A 767 21.79 17.33 -5.75
C LEU A 767 21.10 17.35 -4.39
N VAL A 768 21.37 18.35 -3.52
CA VAL A 768 20.71 18.44 -2.22
C VAL A 768 19.22 18.67 -2.35
N LYS A 769 18.79 19.46 -3.32
CA LYS A 769 17.36 19.70 -3.62
C LYS A 769 16.68 18.45 -4.14
N ILE A 770 17.32 17.66 -5.02
CA ILE A 770 16.80 16.36 -5.49
C ILE A 770 16.70 15.35 -4.34
N LEU A 771 17.70 15.35 -3.43
CA LEU A 771 17.75 14.43 -2.30
C LEU A 771 16.80 14.78 -1.15
N THR A 772 16.34 16.04 -1.07
CA THR A 772 15.50 16.52 0.04
C THR A 772 14.24 15.69 0.27
N PRO A 773 13.48 15.27 -0.75
CA PRO A 773 12.35 14.34 -0.56
C PRO A 773 12.78 12.93 -0.13
N MET A 774 14.02 12.50 -0.44
CA MET A 774 14.50 11.13 -0.20
C MET A 774 15.16 10.98 1.17
N ILE A 775 16.16 11.79 1.47
CA ILE A 775 16.98 11.74 2.70
C ILE A 775 16.95 13.10 3.40
N SER A 776 15.77 13.42 3.91
CA SER A 776 15.44 14.76 4.41
C SER A 776 16.38 15.26 5.52
N PHE A 777 16.81 14.39 6.43
CA PHE A 777 17.70 14.78 7.52
C PHE A 777 19.13 15.09 7.02
N THR A 778 19.63 14.26 6.13
CA THR A 778 20.96 14.49 5.52
C THR A 778 20.95 15.70 4.60
N ALA A 779 19.83 15.94 3.89
CA ALA A 779 19.69 17.13 3.06
C ALA A 779 19.75 18.43 3.90
N GLU A 780 19.10 18.47 5.06
CA GLU A 780 19.20 19.58 6.01
C GLU A 780 20.64 19.78 6.48
N GLU A 781 21.37 18.71 6.81
CA GLU A 781 22.77 18.77 7.23
C GLU A 781 23.68 19.28 6.11
N ILE A 782 23.49 18.83 4.86
CA ILE A 782 24.25 19.32 3.70
C ILE A 782 23.95 20.80 3.47
N TRP A 783 22.66 21.17 3.45
CA TRP A 783 22.22 22.54 3.23
C TRP A 783 22.82 23.50 4.22
N SER A 784 22.80 23.18 5.49
CA SER A 784 23.38 24.02 6.55
C SER A 784 24.89 24.18 6.47
N ALA A 785 25.58 23.29 5.74
CA ALA A 785 27.04 23.32 5.55
C ALA A 785 27.46 23.99 4.23
N MET A 786 26.52 24.41 3.37
CA MET A 786 26.77 25.08 2.10
C MET A 786 26.88 26.60 2.28
N ASN A 787 27.62 27.26 1.39
CA ASN A 787 27.46 28.69 1.14
C ASN A 787 26.26 28.89 0.21
N HIS A 788 25.46 29.93 0.44
CA HIS A 788 24.26 30.23 -0.35
C HIS A 788 24.35 31.62 -0.99
N THR A 789 23.64 31.80 -2.10
CA THR A 789 23.36 33.13 -2.61
C THR A 789 22.38 33.86 -1.68
N GLU A 790 22.36 35.22 -1.73
CA GLU A 790 21.39 36.00 -0.95
C GLU A 790 19.96 35.56 -1.21
N LYS A 791 19.63 35.18 -2.45
CA LYS A 791 18.31 34.72 -2.87
C LYS A 791 17.94 33.36 -2.27
N GLU A 792 18.88 32.46 -2.11
CA GLU A 792 18.69 31.11 -1.63
C GLU A 792 19.16 30.89 -0.18
N ASN A 793 19.49 31.95 0.53
CA ASN A 793 19.88 31.88 1.93
C ASN A 793 18.66 31.68 2.83
N VAL A 794 18.02 30.52 2.69
CA VAL A 794 16.90 30.05 3.48
C VAL A 794 17.33 28.96 4.46
N GLU A 795 16.64 28.84 5.57
CA GLU A 795 17.03 27.97 6.68
C GLU A 795 16.92 26.46 6.40
N SER A 796 16.24 26.06 5.32
CA SER A 796 16.01 24.66 4.96
C SER A 796 15.92 24.51 3.44
N PRO A 797 16.42 23.40 2.86
CA PRO A 797 16.28 23.12 1.44
C PRO A 797 14.81 22.96 1.01
N MET A 798 13.90 22.69 1.94
CA MET A 798 12.44 22.65 1.68
C MET A 798 11.86 24.01 1.34
N LEU A 799 12.53 25.10 1.71
CA LEU A 799 12.14 26.47 1.37
C LEU A 799 12.78 26.97 0.06
N ALA A 800 13.73 26.23 -0.49
CA ALA A 800 14.24 26.43 -1.83
C ALA A 800 13.31 25.81 -2.87
N ASP A 801 13.48 26.21 -4.14
CA ASP A 801 12.72 25.61 -5.24
C ASP A 801 13.44 24.36 -5.76
N TYR A 802 12.66 23.38 -6.25
CA TYR A 802 13.22 22.21 -6.91
C TYR A 802 14.03 22.61 -8.14
N PRO A 803 15.18 21.99 -8.44
CA PRO A 803 16.05 22.43 -9.52
C PRO A 803 15.36 22.27 -10.88
N VAL A 804 15.60 23.23 -11.75
CA VAL A 804 15.09 23.26 -13.11
C VAL A 804 16.25 23.02 -14.09
N SER A 805 16.00 22.23 -15.13
CA SER A 805 16.98 22.02 -16.19
C SER A 805 17.32 23.33 -16.89
N ASN A 806 18.60 23.49 -17.24
CA ASN A 806 19.11 24.65 -17.97
C ASN A 806 19.41 24.26 -19.41
N ASP A 807 18.80 24.94 -20.37
CA ASP A 807 18.98 24.66 -21.81
C ASP A 807 20.43 24.92 -22.28
N GLU A 808 21.14 25.86 -21.63
CA GLU A 808 22.56 26.14 -21.92
C GLU A 808 23.46 24.94 -21.62
N TRP A 809 23.08 24.11 -20.64
CA TRP A 809 23.80 22.89 -20.26
C TRP A 809 23.42 21.65 -21.10
N ASP A 810 22.45 21.76 -22.00
CA ASP A 810 22.01 20.68 -22.87
C ASP A 810 22.89 20.58 -24.13
N ASN A 811 24.17 20.26 -23.94
CA ASN A 811 25.15 20.24 -25.02
C ASN A 811 25.40 18.82 -25.55
N LYS A 812 24.72 18.49 -26.64
CA LYS A 812 24.83 17.17 -27.29
C LYS A 812 26.21 16.89 -27.86
N GLU A 813 26.88 17.89 -28.43
CA GLU A 813 28.20 17.71 -29.03
C GLU A 813 29.23 17.36 -27.94
N ILE A 814 29.19 18.03 -26.79
CA ILE A 814 30.00 17.69 -25.61
C ILE A 814 29.66 16.27 -25.14
N ALA A 815 28.36 15.93 -24.99
CA ALA A 815 27.98 14.60 -24.54
C ALA A 815 28.54 13.49 -25.45
N GLU A 816 28.35 13.58 -26.76
CA GLU A 816 28.84 12.60 -27.74
C GLU A 816 30.38 12.52 -27.78
N LYS A 817 31.06 13.67 -27.71
CA LYS A 817 32.51 13.72 -27.65
C LYS A 817 33.04 12.98 -26.40
N TRP A 818 32.45 13.28 -25.25
CA TRP A 818 32.87 12.70 -23.98
C TRP A 818 32.54 11.22 -23.85
N GLU A 819 31.51 10.71 -24.50
CA GLU A 819 31.28 9.28 -24.57
C GLU A 819 32.46 8.55 -25.23
N LYS A 820 33.05 9.13 -26.29
CA LYS A 820 34.23 8.58 -26.94
C LYS A 820 35.47 8.63 -26.04
N ILE A 821 35.68 9.76 -25.35
CA ILE A 821 36.80 9.94 -24.41
C ILE A 821 36.70 8.95 -23.25
N ILE A 822 35.49 8.75 -22.69
CA ILE A 822 35.26 7.77 -21.61
C ILE A 822 35.51 6.35 -22.07
N LYS A 823 35.18 5.99 -23.31
CA LYS A 823 35.52 4.67 -23.90
C LYS A 823 37.02 4.47 -23.95
N VAL A 824 37.78 5.47 -24.42
CA VAL A 824 39.24 5.44 -24.44
C VAL A 824 39.81 5.27 -23.04
N LYS A 825 39.34 6.08 -22.08
CA LYS A 825 39.74 5.96 -20.67
C LYS A 825 39.55 4.57 -20.13
N ASN A 826 38.40 3.94 -20.41
CA ASN A 826 38.07 2.61 -19.90
C ASN A 826 38.96 1.51 -20.50
N ILE A 827 39.42 1.70 -21.74
CA ILE A 827 40.40 0.79 -22.38
C ILE A 827 41.74 0.97 -21.68
N VAL A 828 42.27 2.19 -21.63
CA VAL A 828 43.57 2.50 -21.05
C VAL A 828 43.66 2.17 -19.55
N ALA A 829 42.54 2.30 -18.81
CA ALA A 829 42.49 1.96 -17.39
C ALA A 829 42.86 0.50 -17.11
N LYS A 830 42.53 -0.45 -18.01
CA LYS A 830 42.89 -1.87 -17.88
C LYS A 830 44.39 -2.06 -17.94
N ASP A 831 45.07 -1.38 -18.88
CA ASP A 831 46.51 -1.47 -19.04
C ASP A 831 47.27 -0.77 -17.93
N LEU A 832 46.73 0.34 -17.40
CA LEU A 832 47.23 0.99 -16.19
C LEU A 832 47.12 0.08 -14.95
N GLU A 833 46.03 -0.68 -14.81
CA GLU A 833 45.91 -1.67 -13.72
C GLU A 833 46.90 -2.82 -13.87
N LEU A 834 47.10 -3.32 -15.10
CA LEU A 834 48.12 -4.35 -15.37
C LEU A 834 49.52 -3.82 -15.01
N ALA A 835 49.88 -2.61 -15.44
CA ALA A 835 51.15 -2.00 -15.12
C ALA A 835 51.37 -1.80 -13.61
N ARG A 836 50.30 -1.50 -12.85
CA ARG A 836 50.35 -1.45 -11.36
C ARG A 836 50.56 -2.86 -10.77
N ALA A 837 49.87 -3.87 -11.26
CA ALA A 837 49.99 -5.24 -10.79
C ALA A 837 51.42 -5.76 -11.04
N GLU A 838 52.05 -5.39 -12.17
CA GLU A 838 53.42 -5.71 -12.56
C GLU A 838 54.47 -4.81 -11.84
N LYS A 839 54.01 -3.80 -11.10
CA LYS A 839 54.87 -2.85 -10.42
C LYS A 839 55.72 -1.97 -11.36
N THR A 840 55.31 -1.82 -12.60
CA THR A 840 55.93 -0.89 -13.56
C THR A 840 55.67 0.54 -13.14
N ILE A 841 54.46 0.79 -12.53
CA ILE A 841 54.08 2.08 -11.96
C ILE A 841 53.51 1.86 -10.55
N GLY A 842 53.55 2.88 -9.68
CA GLY A 842 52.91 2.88 -8.37
C GLY A 842 51.52 3.48 -8.40
N ASN A 843 51.32 4.55 -9.14
CA ASN A 843 50.06 5.24 -9.38
C ASN A 843 50.01 5.80 -10.82
N SER A 844 48.85 6.34 -11.24
CA SER A 844 48.68 6.82 -12.63
C SER A 844 49.61 7.99 -12.98
N LEU A 845 49.97 8.84 -12.03
CA LEU A 845 50.90 9.94 -12.26
C LEU A 845 52.31 9.49 -12.54
N ASP A 846 52.67 8.25 -12.21
CA ASP A 846 53.99 7.68 -12.54
C ASP A 846 54.08 7.16 -14.00
N ALA A 847 52.95 7.22 -14.75
CA ALA A 847 52.84 6.62 -16.08
C ALA A 847 53.10 7.61 -17.23
N LYS A 848 53.76 7.11 -18.25
CA LYS A 848 53.68 7.57 -19.65
C LYS A 848 52.87 6.52 -20.42
N VAL A 849 51.78 6.97 -21.05
CA VAL A 849 50.87 6.15 -21.88
C VAL A 849 51.12 6.47 -23.36
N THR A 850 51.29 5.43 -24.21
CA THR A 850 51.28 5.57 -25.66
C THR A 850 50.02 4.87 -26.18
N ILE A 851 49.19 5.58 -26.93
CA ILE A 851 47.99 5.03 -27.59
C ILE A 851 48.23 4.93 -29.05
N TYR A 852 48.01 3.75 -29.64
CA TYR A 852 48.09 3.45 -31.04
C TYR A 852 46.70 3.39 -31.63
N ALA A 853 46.39 4.18 -32.66
CA ALA A 853 45.09 4.28 -33.29
C ALA A 853 45.25 4.49 -34.81
N GLU A 854 44.18 4.25 -35.60
CA GLU A 854 44.18 4.40 -37.05
C GLU A 854 43.04 5.36 -37.49
N GLY A 855 43.25 5.97 -38.63
CA GLY A 855 42.21 6.71 -39.36
C GLY A 855 41.53 7.82 -38.61
N GLU A 856 40.19 7.83 -38.55
CA GLU A 856 39.42 8.85 -37.88
C GLU A 856 39.61 8.83 -36.34
N GLU A 857 39.88 7.65 -35.79
CA GLU A 857 40.12 7.54 -34.33
C GLU A 857 41.47 8.15 -33.94
N TYR A 858 42.52 7.96 -34.75
CA TYR A 858 43.80 8.63 -34.53
C TYR A 858 43.67 10.16 -34.59
N LYS A 859 42.92 10.70 -35.57
CA LYS A 859 42.69 12.13 -35.69
C LYS A 859 41.96 12.66 -34.45
N PHE A 860 40.88 12.00 -34.02
CA PHE A 860 40.11 12.37 -32.84
C PHE A 860 40.98 12.38 -31.57
N LEU A 861 41.79 11.33 -31.38
CA LEU A 861 42.70 11.24 -30.23
C LEU A 861 43.76 12.34 -30.27
N LYS A 862 44.33 12.61 -31.44
CA LYS A 862 45.36 13.62 -31.58
C LYS A 862 44.85 15.04 -31.36
N GLU A 863 43.66 15.34 -31.85
CA GLU A 863 43.00 16.63 -31.60
C GLU A 863 42.66 16.85 -30.13
N ASN A 864 42.48 15.75 -29.37
CA ASN A 864 42.06 15.79 -27.96
C ASN A 864 43.19 15.30 -27.00
N GLU A 865 44.46 15.28 -27.44
CA GLU A 865 45.58 14.67 -26.71
C GLU A 865 45.69 15.25 -25.29
N GLU A 866 45.67 16.57 -25.11
CA GLU A 866 45.79 17.21 -23.80
C GLU A 866 44.60 16.92 -22.89
N LEU A 867 43.36 16.85 -23.45
CA LEU A 867 42.16 16.49 -22.71
C LEU A 867 42.21 15.04 -22.26
N ILE A 868 42.63 14.12 -23.12
CA ILE A 868 42.80 12.69 -22.82
C ILE A 868 43.87 12.50 -21.76
N LYS A 869 45.00 13.23 -21.83
CA LYS A 869 46.03 13.21 -20.81
C LYS A 869 45.49 13.61 -19.43
N LEU A 870 44.71 14.68 -19.38
CA LEU A 870 44.03 15.14 -18.17
C LEU A 870 43.09 14.05 -17.61
N VAL A 871 42.29 13.45 -18.47
CA VAL A 871 41.29 12.41 -18.09
C VAL A 871 41.95 11.11 -17.62
N LEU A 872 43.12 10.76 -18.17
CA LEU A 872 43.89 9.57 -17.73
C LEU A 872 44.67 9.82 -16.45
N ILE A 873 44.88 11.10 -16.04
CA ILE A 873 45.64 11.52 -14.87
C ILE A 873 47.09 10.95 -14.94
N VAL A 874 47.75 11.11 -16.07
CA VAL A 874 49.08 10.59 -16.32
C VAL A 874 50.10 11.72 -16.55
N SER A 875 51.37 11.49 -16.24
CA SER A 875 52.44 12.46 -16.48
C SER A 875 52.78 12.65 -17.95
N GLY A 876 52.70 11.58 -18.76
CA GLY A 876 52.94 11.60 -20.21
C GLY A 876 51.86 10.90 -21.00
N LEU A 877 51.48 11.48 -22.15
CA LEU A 877 50.64 10.85 -23.15
C LEU A 877 51.29 11.10 -24.52
N GLU A 878 51.20 10.06 -25.35
CA GLU A 878 51.65 10.10 -26.75
C GLU A 878 50.65 9.37 -27.61
N ILE A 879 50.17 10.02 -28.68
CA ILE A 879 49.26 9.38 -29.65
C ILE A 879 50.05 9.09 -30.92
N GLN A 880 50.17 7.84 -31.28
CA GLN A 880 50.88 7.35 -32.47
C GLN A 880 49.95 6.70 -33.47
N GLU A 881 50.24 6.92 -34.78
CA GLU A 881 49.49 6.28 -35.83
C GLU A 881 49.93 4.83 -35.95
N ASN A 882 48.98 3.90 -35.94
CA ASN A 882 49.25 2.47 -36.04
C ASN A 882 49.26 2.05 -37.51
N ASN A 883 50.46 1.74 -38.02
CA ASN A 883 50.63 1.26 -39.38
C ASN A 883 50.58 -0.28 -39.50
N ARG A 884 50.24 -1.00 -38.40
CA ARG A 884 50.13 -2.47 -38.39
C ARG A 884 48.66 -2.88 -38.29
N LYS A 885 48.19 -3.71 -39.27
CA LYS A 885 46.91 -4.37 -39.24
C LYS A 885 46.85 -5.32 -38.03
N GLN A 886 46.33 -4.83 -36.91
CA GLN A 886 45.96 -5.68 -35.77
C GLN A 886 44.43 -5.68 -35.63
N GLU A 887 43.88 -6.78 -35.12
CA GLU A 887 42.44 -6.97 -34.93
C GLU A 887 41.82 -6.06 -33.85
N GLU A 888 42.61 -5.43 -33.01
CA GLU A 888 42.17 -4.49 -32.01
C GLU A 888 42.28 -3.02 -32.48
N LYS A 889 41.18 -2.30 -32.43
CA LYS A 889 41.08 -0.91 -32.90
C LYS A 889 41.96 0.07 -32.15
N LEU A 890 42.33 -0.20 -30.89
CA LEU A 890 43.17 0.65 -30.02
C LEU A 890 44.26 -0.22 -29.35
N GLY A 891 45.52 0.11 -29.59
CA GLY A 891 46.65 -0.48 -28.85
C GLY A 891 47.10 0.49 -27.75
N VAL A 892 47.44 -0.04 -26.57
CA VAL A 892 47.92 0.75 -25.42
C VAL A 892 49.25 0.20 -24.94
N LYS A 893 50.18 1.10 -24.60
CA LYS A 893 51.46 0.79 -23.96
C LYS A 893 51.59 1.69 -22.75
N VAL A 894 51.92 1.12 -21.59
CA VAL A 894 52.17 1.85 -20.34
C VAL A 894 53.61 1.65 -19.93
N GLU A 895 54.28 2.74 -19.69
CA GLU A 895 55.68 2.80 -19.20
C GLU A 895 55.79 3.76 -18.02
N HIS A 896 56.87 3.66 -17.25
CA HIS A 896 57.14 4.65 -16.24
C HIS A 896 57.53 6.00 -16.90
N ALA A 897 56.94 7.10 -16.41
CA ALA A 897 57.24 8.44 -16.96
C ALA A 897 58.70 8.81 -16.77
N THR A 898 59.25 9.57 -17.76
CA THR A 898 60.61 10.11 -17.70
C THR A 898 60.69 11.37 -16.86
N GLY A 899 61.91 11.76 -16.52
CA GLY A 899 62.15 12.94 -15.70
C GLY A 899 62.08 12.70 -14.19
N GLU A 900 61.96 13.78 -13.44
CA GLU A 900 61.87 13.76 -11.98
C GLU A 900 60.48 14.17 -11.47
N LYS A 901 60.10 13.69 -10.30
CA LYS A 901 58.81 13.95 -9.69
C LYS A 901 58.73 15.32 -9.05
N CYS A 902 57.83 16.16 -9.49
CA CYS A 902 57.56 17.46 -8.86
C CYS A 902 57.11 17.27 -7.41
N GLU A 903 57.75 17.89 -6.45
CA GLU A 903 57.47 17.76 -5.01
C GLU A 903 56.09 18.32 -4.61
N ARG A 904 55.47 19.20 -5.46
CA ARG A 904 54.20 19.85 -5.16
C ARG A 904 53.02 19.17 -5.83
N CYS A 905 53.03 18.92 -7.16
CA CYS A 905 51.91 18.33 -7.92
C CYS A 905 52.07 16.84 -8.19
N TRP A 906 53.27 16.26 -7.89
CA TRP A 906 53.63 14.87 -8.03
C TRP A 906 53.63 14.30 -9.49
N MET A 907 53.49 15.18 -10.51
CA MET A 907 53.69 14.81 -11.90
C MET A 907 55.17 14.74 -12.23
N TYR A 908 55.61 13.84 -13.08
CA TYR A 908 56.97 13.74 -13.62
C TYR A 908 57.17 14.77 -14.71
N ASN A 909 58.34 15.42 -14.68
CA ASN A 909 58.73 16.45 -15.63
C ASN A 909 60.24 16.41 -15.88
N ASP A 910 60.67 16.62 -17.11
CA ASP A 910 62.08 16.58 -17.50
C ASP A 910 62.85 17.83 -17.05
N HIS A 911 62.11 18.88 -16.62
CA HIS A 911 62.69 20.15 -16.15
C HIS A 911 62.10 20.55 -14.82
N LEU A 912 62.86 20.32 -13.73
CA LEU A 912 62.53 20.85 -12.40
C LEU A 912 63.51 21.93 -12.01
N GLU A 913 62.96 22.95 -11.38
CA GLU A 913 63.77 24.00 -10.68
C GLU A 913 63.34 24.04 -9.19
N ASP A 914 64.30 23.87 -8.29
CA ASP A 914 64.06 23.79 -6.82
C ASP A 914 63.01 22.68 -6.48
N GLY A 915 62.99 21.55 -7.21
CA GLY A 915 62.03 20.46 -7.01
C GLY A 915 60.64 20.72 -7.57
N LEU A 916 60.40 21.82 -8.28
CA LEU A 916 59.13 22.22 -8.84
C LEU A 916 59.15 22.15 -10.38
N CYS A 917 58.05 21.68 -10.96
CA CYS A 917 57.82 21.80 -12.39
C CYS A 917 57.50 23.26 -12.78
N PRO A 918 57.65 23.66 -14.06
CA PRO A 918 57.43 25.04 -14.48
C PRO A 918 56.08 25.61 -14.06
N ARG A 919 55.02 24.85 -14.17
CA ARG A 919 53.64 25.22 -13.75
C ARG A 919 53.57 25.52 -12.27
N CYS A 920 54.08 24.62 -11.41
CA CYS A 920 54.06 24.82 -9.96
C CYS A 920 54.93 26.02 -9.53
N LYS A 921 56.03 26.26 -10.20
CA LYS A 921 56.89 27.42 -9.96
C LYS A 921 56.17 28.72 -10.30
N GLU A 922 55.54 28.81 -11.47
CA GLU A 922 54.73 29.96 -11.91
C GLU A 922 53.60 30.30 -10.93
N VAL A 923 52.90 29.27 -10.41
CA VAL A 923 51.83 29.45 -9.43
C VAL A 923 52.35 30.03 -8.10
N LEU A 924 53.55 29.72 -7.68
CA LEU A 924 54.12 30.19 -6.41
C LEU A 924 54.81 31.53 -6.54
N GLU A 925 55.33 31.92 -7.72
CA GLU A 925 56.03 33.19 -7.97
C GLU A 925 55.06 34.36 -8.25
N LYS A 926 53.87 34.12 -8.73
CA LYS A 926 52.83 35.13 -8.98
C LYS A 926 51.88 35.26 -7.80
#